data_9a76e02c126a93a4d1002969a611f8b9
#
_entry.id   9a76e02c126a93a4d1002969a611f8b9
#
_cell.length_a   1.000
_cell.length_b   1.000
_cell.length_c   1.000
_cell.angle_alpha   90.00
_cell.angle_beta   90.00
_cell.angle_gamma   90.00
#
_symmetry.space_group_name_H-M   'P 1'
#
loop_
_entity.id
_entity.type
_entity.pdbx_description
1 polymer ?
#
loop_
_entity_poly.entity_id
_entity_poly.type
_entity_poly.pdbx_seq_one_letter_code
_entity_poly.pdbx_strand_id
1 'polypeptide(L)'
;MTPTVVEFDEVADDRYGGKAAGLAELRRLGLDVPPGFVIADASEDLAVVDLSRWFDRMAAAGATPVAVRSSAAGEDGEDHSFAGQYDTVLGVDSPDAFADAVRTCAASVNSGRASSYRAEPAATATAGTGSDTTAANTATDTAPPPMHLVVQQMVDARAAGVVFTADPTTGRRDLMVIDAVAGLGEALVDGSASPDHLVLDSVGEVAVREYDDEGVLSPEDIAAIRSGALRAEQHWGRPMDLEWAIDRAGTLWWLQARPITTLPADLGEMDSTLAGPDHVYTRCNIGEMMPGAFCPLTASVSGFAIDYAMQKIQVVARAQPSYEQPWLQVGYFSGHMFLNLTEGTALSSGIVGNSLEQFSTSICGRVVDELVPKPPKPFLRRLSNTIRLSSHALSAGPAIRRLEGQIAGWRVPTSEDPRLVMEQLEAGVEQYCDVTLTHVRSSSRAAVAANILESVLMKQAVKAGRSEDSGRTDAARLMAGASDVESAIMLEQLDAVVRAIAADPPAAEEFLAADPGVAVTTLRASDRAAGEQLRAFLARHGHRGYRELCMRDPSWAEDPEGLGAMMQVMVRSAQAAGDGVRAAGDRGPGPASPGAGSNADADAGVDEPSSPAIRLLARFAQEGARGREETKAKMALMAHALKRGYRHLGEVLAAAGRLPDADLVFFFDRAELARIVGTGEIGDLIQSAQKRREALAFQDVLEFPDVSVGRPVPLIARPPREAAGGEIIGRPASRGSVEGVVRVARSIVDAREVQPGEILVAPVTDVGWTPYFTVISALVTDIGSSVSHGAVVAREYGLPCVVNTIVATQTLRTGDRVRVDGDRGVVTRLDQD
;
A
#
# COMPACT_ATOMS: atom_id res chain seq x y z
N MET A 1 -2.75 -44.05 -25.94
CA MET A 1 -1.74 -44.15 -27.08
C MET A 1 -0.58 -45.02 -26.58
N THR A 2 0.15 -45.65 -27.48
CA THR A 2 1.29 -46.49 -27.03
C THR A 2 2.44 -45.57 -26.58
N PRO A 3 3.09 -45.78 -25.41
CA PRO A 3 4.22 -45.01 -24.98
C PRO A 3 5.35 -44.99 -26.02
N THR A 4 5.85 -43.81 -26.31
CA THR A 4 6.93 -43.60 -27.28
C THR A 4 7.99 -42.66 -26.74
N VAL A 5 9.23 -42.76 -27.23
CA VAL A 5 10.29 -41.81 -26.84
C VAL A 5 10.48 -40.80 -27.96
N VAL A 6 10.55 -39.53 -27.58
CA VAL A 6 10.62 -38.36 -28.48
C VAL A 6 11.84 -37.52 -28.07
N GLU A 7 12.73 -37.20 -29.01
CA GLU A 7 13.87 -36.31 -28.77
C GLU A 7 13.36 -34.85 -28.60
N PHE A 8 14.07 -34.01 -27.82
CA PHE A 8 13.66 -32.61 -27.67
C PHE A 8 13.52 -31.85 -28.99
N ASP A 9 14.34 -32.17 -29.97
CA ASP A 9 14.30 -31.54 -31.29
C ASP A 9 13.05 -31.94 -32.11
N GLU A 10 12.37 -33.03 -31.76
CA GLU A 10 11.14 -33.53 -32.38
C GLU A 10 9.86 -33.03 -31.67
N VAL A 11 9.99 -32.40 -30.50
CA VAL A 11 8.85 -31.79 -29.76
C VAL A 11 8.43 -30.53 -30.50
N ALA A 12 7.31 -30.56 -31.20
CA ALA A 12 6.86 -29.45 -32.06
C ALA A 12 5.88 -28.48 -31.35
N ASP A 13 5.20 -28.97 -30.32
CA ASP A 13 4.14 -28.25 -29.62
C ASP A 13 4.00 -28.77 -28.17
N ASP A 14 3.02 -28.27 -27.45
CA ASP A 14 2.72 -28.56 -26.04
C ASP A 14 1.99 -29.89 -25.77
N ARG A 15 1.76 -30.70 -26.80
CA ARG A 15 1.10 -32.01 -26.67
C ARG A 15 1.81 -32.96 -25.70
N TYR A 16 3.10 -32.74 -25.47
CA TYR A 16 3.94 -33.50 -24.55
C TYR A 16 4.10 -32.85 -23.18
N GLY A 17 3.27 -31.81 -22.89
CA GLY A 17 3.30 -31.01 -21.67
C GLY A 17 4.21 -29.77 -21.76
N GLY A 18 3.95 -28.78 -20.91
CA GLY A 18 4.62 -27.49 -20.92
C GLY A 18 6.12 -27.57 -20.69
N LYS A 19 6.58 -28.45 -19.78
CA LYS A 19 8.01 -28.63 -19.51
C LYS A 19 8.78 -29.15 -20.72
N ALA A 20 8.23 -30.14 -21.44
CA ALA A 20 8.85 -30.66 -22.66
C ALA A 20 8.90 -29.61 -23.77
N ALA A 21 7.78 -28.90 -23.99
CA ALA A 21 7.69 -27.85 -24.99
C ALA A 21 8.66 -26.68 -24.67
N GLY A 22 8.73 -26.24 -23.42
CA GLY A 22 9.62 -25.16 -22.98
C GLY A 22 11.09 -25.48 -23.23
N LEU A 23 11.57 -26.71 -22.92
CA LEU A 23 12.94 -27.15 -23.15
C LEU A 23 13.26 -27.22 -24.65
N ALA A 24 12.35 -27.71 -25.46
CA ALA A 24 12.51 -27.78 -26.92
C ALA A 24 12.64 -26.39 -27.51
N GLU A 25 11.83 -25.42 -27.08
CA GLU A 25 11.90 -24.03 -27.54
C GLU A 25 13.21 -23.35 -27.10
N LEU A 26 13.66 -23.55 -25.86
CA LEU A 26 14.95 -23.02 -25.39
C LEU A 26 16.10 -23.51 -26.30
N ARG A 27 16.09 -24.78 -26.69
CA ARG A 27 17.08 -25.32 -27.64
C ARG A 27 16.97 -24.68 -29.03
N ARG A 28 15.77 -24.45 -29.54
CA ARG A 28 15.55 -23.76 -30.82
C ARG A 28 16.08 -22.34 -30.81
N LEU A 29 16.02 -21.68 -29.65
CA LEU A 29 16.61 -20.37 -29.43
C LEU A 29 18.16 -20.42 -29.39
N GLY A 30 18.77 -21.61 -29.42
CA GLY A 30 20.21 -21.79 -29.31
C GLY A 30 20.72 -21.51 -27.87
N LEU A 31 19.87 -21.77 -26.86
CA LEU A 31 20.24 -21.78 -25.47
C LEU A 31 20.65 -23.21 -25.09
N ASP A 32 21.65 -23.32 -24.22
CA ASP A 32 22.16 -24.63 -23.81
C ASP A 32 21.19 -25.31 -22.86
N VAL A 33 20.59 -26.41 -23.28
CA VAL A 33 19.70 -27.27 -22.51
C VAL A 33 20.40 -28.63 -22.32
N PRO A 34 20.45 -29.18 -21.09
CA PRO A 34 21.08 -30.49 -20.88
C PRO A 34 20.47 -31.57 -21.79
N PRO A 35 21.28 -32.49 -22.30
CA PRO A 35 20.81 -33.60 -23.11
C PRO A 35 19.66 -34.36 -22.43
N GLY A 36 18.66 -34.78 -23.22
CA GLY A 36 17.52 -35.52 -22.70
C GLY A 36 16.51 -35.86 -23.78
N PHE A 37 15.41 -36.47 -23.37
CA PHE A 37 14.29 -36.90 -24.23
C PHE A 37 12.97 -36.91 -23.45
N VAL A 38 11.87 -37.12 -24.14
CA VAL A 38 10.53 -37.24 -23.58
C VAL A 38 10.03 -38.66 -23.72
N ILE A 39 9.46 -39.24 -22.65
CA ILE A 39 8.66 -40.44 -22.71
C ILE A 39 7.20 -40.01 -22.82
N ALA A 40 6.62 -40.12 -23.99
CA ALA A 40 5.24 -39.73 -24.25
C ALA A 40 4.24 -40.81 -23.79
N ASP A 41 3.07 -40.41 -23.31
CA ASP A 41 1.98 -41.31 -22.87
C ASP A 41 2.40 -42.29 -21.76
N ALA A 42 3.22 -41.87 -20.82
CA ALA A 42 3.79 -42.69 -19.76
C ALA A 42 2.76 -43.26 -18.75
N SER A 43 1.51 -42.84 -18.81
CA SER A 43 0.36 -43.39 -18.07
C SER A 43 -0.14 -44.73 -18.62
N GLU A 44 0.30 -45.12 -19.82
CA GLU A 44 -0.05 -46.36 -20.46
C GLU A 44 0.97 -47.48 -20.10
N ASP A 45 0.91 -48.61 -20.79
CA ASP A 45 1.79 -49.76 -20.51
C ASP A 45 3.26 -49.47 -20.90
N LEU A 46 4.08 -49.07 -19.92
CA LEU A 46 5.50 -48.79 -20.06
C LEU A 46 6.35 -50.03 -20.46
N ALA A 47 5.83 -51.25 -20.41
CA ALA A 47 6.55 -52.46 -20.82
C ALA A 47 6.86 -52.46 -22.32
N VAL A 48 6.24 -51.63 -23.13
CA VAL A 48 6.52 -51.44 -24.56
C VAL A 48 7.79 -50.63 -24.83
N VAL A 49 8.23 -49.83 -23.84
CA VAL A 49 9.43 -48.97 -23.96
C VAL A 49 10.63 -49.70 -23.36
N ASP A 50 11.70 -49.90 -24.16
CA ASP A 50 12.97 -50.46 -23.66
C ASP A 50 13.71 -49.37 -22.87
N LEU A 51 13.31 -49.17 -21.59
CA LEU A 51 13.87 -48.20 -20.69
C LEU A 51 15.37 -48.33 -20.48
N SER A 52 15.86 -49.61 -20.39
CA SER A 52 17.27 -49.87 -20.19
C SER A 52 18.11 -49.37 -21.38
N ARG A 53 17.65 -49.59 -22.61
CA ARG A 53 18.31 -49.10 -23.83
C ARG A 53 18.44 -47.56 -23.85
N TRP A 54 17.41 -46.85 -23.42
CA TRP A 54 17.45 -45.41 -23.40
C TRP A 54 18.35 -44.84 -22.30
N PHE A 55 18.35 -45.47 -21.12
CA PHE A 55 19.33 -45.15 -20.07
C PHE A 55 20.78 -45.41 -20.52
N ASP A 56 21.04 -46.59 -21.14
CA ASP A 56 22.36 -46.95 -21.64
C ASP A 56 22.84 -45.94 -22.72
N ARG A 57 21.94 -45.44 -23.54
CA ARG A 57 22.25 -44.39 -24.52
C ARG A 57 22.72 -43.11 -23.85
N MET A 58 22.01 -42.66 -22.79
CA MET A 58 22.41 -41.48 -22.00
C MET A 58 23.76 -41.71 -21.33
N ALA A 59 23.96 -42.89 -20.73
CA ALA A 59 25.21 -43.27 -20.09
C ALA A 59 26.38 -43.30 -21.09
N ALA A 60 26.17 -43.87 -22.30
CA ALA A 60 27.17 -43.90 -23.35
C ALA A 60 27.54 -42.49 -23.89
N ALA A 61 26.63 -41.56 -23.82
CA ALA A 61 26.86 -40.16 -24.14
C ALA A 61 27.51 -39.35 -22.98
N GLY A 62 27.77 -39.97 -21.84
CA GLY A 62 28.24 -39.32 -20.61
C GLY A 62 27.18 -38.42 -19.94
N ALA A 63 25.91 -38.64 -20.25
CA ALA A 63 24.79 -37.81 -19.82
C ALA A 63 24.05 -38.41 -18.60
N THR A 64 24.78 -38.98 -17.65
CA THR A 64 24.29 -39.51 -16.37
C THR A 64 25.04 -38.82 -15.22
N PRO A 65 24.41 -38.68 -14.00
CA PRO A 65 23.07 -39.13 -13.66
C PRO A 65 21.97 -38.32 -14.37
N VAL A 66 20.73 -38.83 -14.37
CA VAL A 66 19.58 -38.15 -14.98
C VAL A 66 18.53 -37.75 -13.94
N ALA A 67 17.73 -36.72 -14.27
CA ALA A 67 16.49 -36.37 -13.62
C ALA A 67 15.31 -36.88 -14.45
N VAL A 68 14.28 -37.43 -13.78
CA VAL A 68 13.00 -37.80 -14.37
C VAL A 68 11.93 -36.90 -13.81
N ARG A 69 11.27 -36.12 -14.67
CA ARG A 69 10.30 -35.10 -14.28
C ARG A 69 8.96 -35.31 -14.99
N SER A 70 7.86 -35.13 -14.31
CA SER A 70 6.52 -35.11 -14.92
C SER A 70 6.38 -33.95 -15.91
N SER A 71 5.62 -34.16 -16.95
CA SER A 71 5.24 -33.16 -17.95
C SER A 71 3.81 -33.44 -18.42
N ALA A 72 2.84 -32.90 -17.72
CA ALA A 72 1.43 -33.10 -18.05
C ALA A 72 0.90 -31.97 -18.95
N ALA A 73 -0.08 -32.29 -19.80
CA ALA A 73 -0.78 -31.26 -20.54
C ALA A 73 -1.48 -30.29 -19.60
N GLY A 74 -1.18 -28.99 -19.71
CA GLY A 74 -1.74 -27.93 -18.87
C GLY A 74 -1.00 -27.68 -17.53
N GLU A 75 0.10 -28.40 -17.22
CA GLU A 75 0.90 -28.22 -16.00
C GLU A 75 1.58 -26.82 -15.96
N ASP A 76 2.07 -26.34 -17.12
CA ASP A 76 2.72 -25.02 -17.27
C ASP A 76 2.00 -24.23 -18.39
N GLY A 77 0.66 -24.26 -18.41
CA GLY A 77 -0.17 -23.64 -19.44
C GLY A 77 -0.34 -22.12 -19.26
N GLU A 78 -0.96 -21.49 -20.26
CA GLU A 78 -1.16 -20.04 -20.31
C GLU A 78 -2.09 -19.49 -19.22
N ASP A 79 -3.06 -20.28 -18.76
CA ASP A 79 -4.13 -19.84 -17.86
C ASP A 79 -3.95 -20.34 -16.40
N HIS A 80 -3.14 -21.38 -16.17
CA HIS A 80 -2.93 -21.95 -14.84
C HIS A 80 -1.51 -22.52 -14.69
N SER A 81 -0.85 -22.20 -13.58
CA SER A 81 0.43 -22.78 -13.20
C SER A 81 0.23 -23.74 -12.04
N PHE A 82 0.52 -25.03 -12.27
CA PHE A 82 0.38 -26.10 -11.30
C PHE A 82 1.73 -26.56 -10.73
N ALA A 83 2.51 -25.61 -10.19
CA ALA A 83 3.82 -25.93 -9.63
C ALA A 83 3.76 -26.92 -8.47
N GLY A 84 4.61 -27.97 -8.50
CA GLY A 84 4.83 -28.88 -7.38
C GLY A 84 3.76 -29.97 -7.15
N GLN A 85 2.88 -30.22 -8.10
CA GLN A 85 1.81 -31.22 -7.94
C GLN A 85 2.22 -32.66 -8.27
N TYR A 86 3.22 -32.82 -9.14
CA TYR A 86 3.71 -34.11 -9.61
C TYR A 86 5.15 -34.35 -9.19
N ASP A 87 5.53 -35.62 -9.15
CA ASP A 87 6.81 -36.02 -8.62
C ASP A 87 7.96 -35.79 -9.61
N THR A 88 9.13 -35.47 -9.07
CA THR A 88 10.43 -35.42 -9.74
C THR A 88 11.39 -36.33 -9.00
N VAL A 89 12.13 -37.17 -9.73
CA VAL A 89 13.17 -38.03 -9.18
C VAL A 89 14.52 -37.61 -9.74
N LEU A 90 15.44 -37.26 -8.87
CA LEU A 90 16.77 -36.76 -9.24
C LEU A 90 17.83 -37.79 -8.92
N GLY A 91 19.05 -37.64 -9.51
CA GLY A 91 20.23 -38.44 -9.20
C GLY A 91 20.13 -39.87 -9.66
N VAL A 92 19.37 -40.13 -10.72
CA VAL A 92 19.18 -41.49 -11.24
C VAL A 92 20.41 -41.94 -12.04
N ASP A 93 21.16 -42.91 -11.50
CA ASP A 93 22.48 -43.31 -11.99
C ASP A 93 22.55 -44.75 -12.48
N SER A 94 21.47 -45.52 -12.44
CA SER A 94 21.44 -46.94 -12.86
C SER A 94 20.14 -47.25 -13.63
N PRO A 95 20.15 -48.31 -14.51
CA PRO A 95 18.96 -48.72 -15.26
C PRO A 95 17.76 -49.11 -14.39
N ASP A 96 18.03 -49.78 -13.26
CA ASP A 96 16.98 -50.23 -12.35
C ASP A 96 16.35 -49.00 -11.66
N ALA A 97 17.16 -48.08 -11.12
CA ALA A 97 16.69 -46.81 -10.53
C ALA A 97 15.95 -45.97 -11.58
N PHE A 98 16.36 -45.96 -12.83
CA PHE A 98 15.68 -45.28 -13.90
C PHE A 98 14.27 -45.86 -14.16
N ALA A 99 14.17 -47.19 -14.25
CA ALA A 99 12.87 -47.83 -14.40
C ALA A 99 11.92 -47.53 -13.22
N ASP A 100 12.45 -47.47 -12.01
CA ASP A 100 11.66 -47.15 -10.80
C ASP A 100 11.25 -45.68 -10.80
N ALA A 101 12.15 -44.75 -11.15
CA ALA A 101 11.88 -43.33 -11.28
C ALA A 101 10.78 -43.05 -12.32
N VAL A 102 10.87 -43.66 -13.49
CA VAL A 102 9.84 -43.55 -14.54
C VAL A 102 8.46 -44.01 -14.02
N ARG A 103 8.39 -45.17 -13.32
CA ARG A 103 7.15 -45.66 -12.74
C ARG A 103 6.60 -44.73 -11.67
N THR A 104 7.44 -44.20 -10.80
CA THR A 104 7.08 -43.26 -9.74
C THR A 104 6.46 -41.99 -10.32
N CYS A 105 7.16 -41.32 -11.24
CA CYS A 105 6.68 -40.14 -11.89
C CYS A 105 5.39 -40.38 -12.71
N ALA A 106 5.28 -41.48 -13.43
CA ALA A 106 4.07 -41.84 -14.17
C ALA A 106 2.86 -42.10 -13.24
N ALA A 107 3.07 -42.69 -12.06
CA ALA A 107 2.01 -42.95 -11.09
C ALA A 107 1.53 -41.65 -10.37
N SER A 108 2.35 -40.59 -10.36
CA SER A 108 2.02 -39.34 -9.65
C SER A 108 0.76 -38.66 -10.18
N VAL A 109 0.32 -38.93 -11.40
CA VAL A 109 -0.94 -38.45 -11.97
C VAL A 109 -2.17 -38.84 -11.13
N ASN A 110 -2.08 -39.94 -10.41
CA ASN A 110 -3.13 -40.47 -9.54
C ASN A 110 -2.94 -40.07 -8.07
N SER A 111 -1.99 -39.25 -7.74
CA SER A 111 -1.74 -38.80 -6.38
C SER A 111 -2.90 -37.99 -5.80
N GLY A 112 -3.09 -38.03 -4.47
CA GLY A 112 -4.16 -37.30 -3.78
C GLY A 112 -4.02 -35.78 -3.94
N ARG A 113 -2.81 -35.25 -4.16
CA ARG A 113 -2.57 -33.83 -4.45
C ARG A 113 -3.12 -33.45 -5.82
N ALA A 114 -2.88 -34.24 -6.85
CA ALA A 114 -3.40 -33.99 -8.19
C ALA A 114 -4.93 -34.17 -8.28
N SER A 115 -5.54 -34.98 -7.42
CA SER A 115 -7.00 -35.18 -7.41
C SER A 115 -7.77 -34.10 -6.66
N SER A 116 -7.21 -33.53 -5.59
CA SER A 116 -7.86 -32.45 -4.84
C SER A 116 -7.97 -31.16 -5.65
N TYR A 117 -6.99 -30.84 -6.46
CA TYR A 117 -7.02 -29.65 -7.35
C TYR A 117 -7.92 -29.82 -8.57
N ARG A 118 -8.09 -31.05 -9.08
CA ARG A 118 -9.06 -31.34 -10.16
C ARG A 118 -10.52 -31.25 -9.70
N ALA A 119 -10.76 -31.32 -8.39
CA ALA A 119 -12.09 -31.25 -7.78
C ALA A 119 -12.55 -29.82 -7.45
N GLU A 120 -11.68 -28.80 -7.56
CA GLU A 120 -12.10 -27.40 -7.45
C GLU A 120 -12.54 -26.88 -8.83
N PRO A 121 -13.87 -26.79 -9.11
CA PRO A 121 -14.34 -25.89 -10.15
C PRO A 121 -14.01 -24.47 -9.68
N ALA A 122 -13.63 -23.58 -10.59
CA ALA A 122 -13.41 -22.15 -10.34
C ALA A 122 -14.53 -21.55 -9.47
N ALA A 123 -14.37 -21.61 -8.16
CA ALA A 123 -15.32 -21.11 -7.17
C ALA A 123 -14.64 -20.07 -6.30
N THR A 124 -14.37 -18.91 -6.90
CA THR A 124 -14.37 -17.65 -6.20
C THR A 124 -15.69 -16.96 -6.50
N ALA A 125 -16.78 -17.41 -5.88
CA ALA A 125 -18.00 -16.64 -5.74
C ALA A 125 -18.87 -17.20 -4.62
N THR A 126 -18.99 -16.41 -3.56
CA THR A 126 -20.12 -16.30 -2.65
C THR A 126 -20.46 -17.47 -1.75
N ALA A 127 -20.06 -17.38 -0.49
CA ALA A 127 -20.80 -17.97 0.63
C ALA A 127 -22.13 -17.20 0.80
N GLY A 128 -23.19 -17.71 0.24
CA GLY A 128 -24.58 -17.32 0.45
C GLY A 128 -25.34 -18.52 1.01
N THR A 129 -25.78 -18.41 2.26
CA THR A 129 -26.64 -19.36 2.95
C THR A 129 -28.00 -19.45 2.28
N GLY A 130 -28.40 -20.63 1.84
CA GLY A 130 -29.74 -20.91 1.35
C GLY A 130 -29.90 -22.41 1.02
N SER A 131 -30.55 -23.16 1.91
CA SER A 131 -30.99 -24.55 1.72
C SER A 131 -31.98 -24.65 0.57
N ASP A 132 -31.79 -25.52 -0.39
CA ASP A 132 -32.65 -26.69 -0.69
C ASP A 132 -32.19 -27.46 -1.95
N THR A 133 -31.93 -28.72 -1.68
CA THR A 133 -32.22 -29.98 -2.42
C THR A 133 -32.15 -30.06 -3.96
N THR A 134 -31.36 -31.10 -4.35
CA THR A 134 -31.43 -31.86 -5.60
C THR A 134 -31.04 -31.18 -6.90
N ALA A 135 -29.72 -31.08 -7.12
CA ALA A 135 -29.17 -31.18 -8.47
C ALA A 135 -28.18 -32.38 -8.47
N ALA A 136 -28.43 -33.33 -9.30
CA ALA A 136 -27.62 -34.50 -9.47
C ALA A 136 -26.17 -34.13 -9.85
N ASN A 137 -25.21 -34.61 -9.06
CA ASN A 137 -23.80 -34.69 -9.39
C ASN A 137 -23.64 -35.50 -10.68
N THR A 138 -23.58 -34.83 -11.83
CA THR A 138 -22.91 -35.39 -12.99
C THR A 138 -21.44 -35.01 -12.86
N ALA A 139 -20.70 -35.78 -12.06
CA ALA A 139 -19.27 -35.86 -12.21
C ALA A 139 -19.05 -36.34 -13.67
N THR A 140 -18.62 -35.44 -14.52
CA THR A 140 -18.06 -35.81 -15.81
C THR A 140 -16.78 -36.56 -15.47
N ASP A 141 -16.82 -37.88 -15.69
CA ASP A 141 -15.68 -38.80 -15.58
C ASP A 141 -14.73 -38.46 -16.76
N THR A 142 -14.01 -37.32 -16.63
CA THR A 142 -12.93 -36.95 -17.55
C THR A 142 -11.72 -37.79 -17.16
N ALA A 143 -11.32 -38.70 -18.03
CA ALA A 143 -10.09 -39.46 -17.88
C ALA A 143 -8.92 -38.51 -17.53
N PRO A 144 -7.99 -38.91 -16.65
CA PRO A 144 -6.84 -38.07 -16.32
C PRO A 144 -6.08 -37.70 -17.62
N PRO A 145 -5.52 -36.48 -17.69
CA PRO A 145 -4.75 -36.09 -18.85
C PRO A 145 -3.58 -37.03 -19.08
N PRO A 146 -3.12 -37.23 -20.33
CA PRO A 146 -1.97 -38.07 -20.59
C PRO A 146 -0.75 -37.52 -19.83
N MET A 147 -0.03 -38.40 -19.13
CA MET A 147 1.20 -38.08 -18.44
C MET A 147 2.37 -38.33 -19.39
N HIS A 148 3.22 -37.33 -19.55
CA HIS A 148 4.50 -37.45 -20.23
C HIS A 148 5.62 -37.26 -19.21
N LEU A 149 6.81 -37.76 -19.51
CA LEU A 149 7.97 -37.58 -18.63
C LEU A 149 9.11 -36.97 -19.40
N VAL A 150 9.76 -36.00 -18.82
CA VAL A 150 11.03 -35.43 -19.29
C VAL A 150 12.15 -36.15 -18.57
N VAL A 151 13.07 -36.75 -19.34
CA VAL A 151 14.35 -37.34 -18.87
C VAL A 151 15.45 -36.42 -19.30
N GLN A 152 16.24 -35.93 -18.37
CA GLN A 152 17.24 -34.90 -18.64
C GLN A 152 18.50 -35.16 -17.83
N GLN A 153 19.67 -34.93 -18.42
CA GLN A 153 20.95 -35.01 -17.72
C GLN A 153 20.97 -34.05 -16.55
N MET A 154 21.41 -34.50 -15.39
CA MET A 154 21.69 -33.63 -14.25
C MET A 154 22.97 -32.82 -14.46
N VAL A 155 22.93 -31.55 -14.18
CA VAL A 155 24.07 -30.65 -14.20
C VAL A 155 24.83 -30.75 -12.87
N ASP A 156 26.14 -30.97 -12.92
CA ASP A 156 27.04 -30.82 -11.75
C ASP A 156 27.23 -29.35 -11.47
N ALA A 157 26.20 -28.75 -10.86
CA ALA A 157 26.09 -27.34 -10.70
C ALA A 157 27.02 -26.79 -9.61
N ARG A 158 27.75 -25.70 -9.90
CA ARG A 158 28.38 -24.87 -8.88
C ARG A 158 27.37 -23.84 -8.30
N ALA A 159 26.42 -23.42 -9.13
CA ALA A 159 25.32 -22.55 -8.76
C ALA A 159 24.08 -22.92 -9.58
N ALA A 160 22.91 -22.76 -8.99
CA ALA A 160 21.62 -22.94 -9.66
C ALA A 160 20.60 -21.95 -9.10
N GLY A 161 19.51 -21.73 -9.84
CA GLY A 161 18.50 -20.80 -9.39
C GLY A 161 17.37 -20.58 -10.37
N VAL A 162 16.62 -19.53 -10.12
CA VAL A 162 15.53 -19.06 -10.99
C VAL A 162 15.80 -17.64 -11.45
N VAL A 163 15.24 -17.28 -12.59
CA VAL A 163 15.21 -15.92 -13.07
C VAL A 163 13.80 -15.58 -13.55
N PHE A 164 13.26 -14.50 -13.02
CA PHE A 164 11.99 -13.91 -13.43
C PHE A 164 12.27 -12.68 -14.29
N THR A 165 11.76 -12.64 -15.53
CA THR A 165 11.96 -11.46 -16.40
C THR A 165 11.04 -10.29 -16.07
N ALA A 166 10.18 -10.43 -15.04
CA ALA A 166 9.45 -9.37 -14.37
C ALA A 166 9.41 -9.70 -12.86
N ASP A 167 9.33 -8.70 -12.02
CA ASP A 167 9.23 -8.92 -10.56
C ASP A 167 7.84 -9.49 -10.20
N PRO A 168 7.75 -10.74 -9.75
CA PRO A 168 6.46 -11.37 -9.43
C PRO A 168 5.81 -10.79 -8.17
N THR A 169 6.59 -10.11 -7.32
CA THR A 169 6.10 -9.53 -6.06
C THR A 169 5.46 -8.17 -6.28
N THR A 170 6.11 -7.31 -7.07
CA THR A 170 5.64 -5.95 -7.32
C THR A 170 4.86 -5.82 -8.63
N GLY A 171 4.85 -6.86 -9.47
CA GLY A 171 4.24 -6.83 -10.81
C GLY A 171 5.01 -5.96 -11.82
N ARG A 172 6.20 -5.48 -11.47
CA ARG A 172 7.01 -4.58 -12.32
C ARG A 172 7.69 -5.34 -13.44
N ARG A 173 7.37 -4.95 -14.67
CA ARG A 173 7.93 -5.54 -15.91
C ARG A 173 9.25 -4.91 -16.35
N ASP A 174 9.67 -3.83 -15.70
CA ASP A 174 10.95 -3.16 -15.93
C ASP A 174 12.07 -3.67 -15.01
N LEU A 175 11.78 -4.69 -14.20
CA LEU A 175 12.72 -5.34 -13.30
C LEU A 175 12.88 -6.82 -13.67
N MET A 176 14.10 -7.34 -13.48
CA MET A 176 14.39 -8.76 -13.55
C MET A 176 14.86 -9.22 -12.18
N VAL A 177 14.34 -10.35 -11.70
CA VAL A 177 14.72 -10.93 -10.40
C VAL A 177 15.49 -12.21 -10.62
N ILE A 178 16.63 -12.37 -9.95
CA ILE A 178 17.44 -13.59 -9.97
C ILE A 178 17.60 -14.06 -8.53
N ASP A 179 17.16 -15.29 -8.27
CA ASP A 179 17.41 -15.98 -7.01
C ASP A 179 18.39 -17.14 -7.28
N ALA A 180 19.48 -17.18 -6.51
CA ALA A 180 20.58 -18.10 -6.74
C ALA A 180 21.01 -18.81 -5.46
N VAL A 181 21.39 -20.09 -5.58
CA VAL A 181 21.97 -20.89 -4.48
C VAL A 181 23.23 -21.60 -4.97
N ALA A 182 24.15 -21.90 -4.06
CA ALA A 182 25.30 -22.73 -4.36
C ALA A 182 24.89 -24.19 -4.54
N GLY A 183 25.40 -24.85 -5.57
CA GLY A 183 25.10 -26.26 -5.86
C GLY A 183 23.79 -26.46 -6.60
N LEU A 184 22.99 -27.44 -6.21
CA LEU A 184 21.72 -27.78 -6.87
C LEU A 184 20.57 -26.88 -6.40
N GLY A 185 19.64 -26.58 -7.31
CA GLY A 185 18.51 -25.71 -7.07
C GLY A 185 17.38 -26.29 -6.19
N GLU A 186 17.49 -27.54 -5.72
CA GLU A 186 16.48 -28.16 -4.84
C GLU A 186 16.25 -27.34 -3.57
N ALA A 187 17.36 -26.88 -2.95
CA ALA A 187 17.30 -26.12 -1.70
C ALA A 187 16.56 -24.78 -1.85
N LEU A 188 16.47 -24.24 -3.06
CA LEU A 188 15.67 -23.05 -3.36
C LEU A 188 14.17 -23.40 -3.44
N VAL A 189 13.84 -24.51 -4.11
CA VAL A 189 12.44 -24.91 -4.35
C VAL A 189 11.76 -25.43 -3.09
N ASP A 190 12.48 -26.12 -2.21
CA ASP A 190 11.96 -26.63 -0.95
C ASP A 190 12.05 -25.61 0.21
N GLY A 191 12.66 -24.45 -0.02
CA GLY A 191 12.79 -23.38 0.97
C GLY A 191 13.79 -23.67 2.09
N SER A 192 14.70 -24.64 1.90
CA SER A 192 15.68 -25.02 2.92
C SER A 192 16.94 -24.14 2.94
N ALA A 193 17.16 -23.32 1.91
CA ALA A 193 18.24 -22.34 1.81
C ALA A 193 17.70 -20.95 1.51
N SER A 194 18.29 -19.92 2.13
CA SER A 194 18.11 -18.53 1.73
C SER A 194 18.90 -18.28 0.44
N PRO A 195 18.27 -17.85 -0.65
CA PRO A 195 18.99 -17.55 -1.89
C PRO A 195 19.72 -16.22 -1.81
N ASP A 196 20.74 -16.05 -2.64
CA ASP A 196 21.20 -14.75 -3.07
C ASP A 196 20.10 -14.11 -3.92
N HIS A 197 19.55 -13.00 -3.47
CA HIS A 197 18.49 -12.26 -4.16
C HIS A 197 19.06 -11.05 -4.90
N LEU A 198 18.83 -10.97 -6.21
CA LEU A 198 19.32 -9.91 -7.08
C LEU A 198 18.15 -9.32 -7.87
N VAL A 199 18.02 -7.99 -7.84
CA VAL A 199 17.08 -7.26 -8.72
C VAL A 199 17.86 -6.41 -9.70
N LEU A 200 17.64 -6.63 -10.99
CA LEU A 200 18.23 -5.86 -12.07
C LEU A 200 17.21 -4.89 -12.63
N ASP A 201 17.67 -3.68 -12.94
CA ASP A 201 16.85 -2.69 -13.64
C ASP A 201 16.76 -2.96 -15.16
N SER A 202 16.02 -2.11 -15.87
CA SER A 202 15.80 -2.25 -17.30
C SER A 202 17.10 -2.19 -18.15
N VAL A 203 18.15 -1.51 -17.67
CA VAL A 203 19.46 -1.44 -18.34
C VAL A 203 20.37 -2.60 -17.93
N GLY A 204 20.00 -3.35 -16.90
CA GLY A 204 20.71 -4.52 -16.41
C GLY A 204 21.74 -4.20 -15.31
N GLU A 205 21.65 -3.01 -14.70
CA GLU A 205 22.40 -2.73 -13.49
C GLU A 205 21.75 -3.41 -12.29
N VAL A 206 22.55 -3.95 -11.40
CA VAL A 206 22.06 -4.60 -10.18
C VAL A 206 21.67 -3.54 -9.19
N ALA A 207 20.36 -3.35 -9.05
CA ALA A 207 19.77 -2.34 -8.18
C ALA A 207 19.63 -2.82 -6.72
N VAL A 208 19.40 -4.13 -6.50
CA VAL A 208 19.33 -4.77 -5.19
C VAL A 208 20.23 -5.99 -5.15
N ARG A 209 20.93 -6.17 -4.06
CA ARG A 209 21.72 -7.36 -3.73
C ARG A 209 21.46 -7.71 -2.27
N GLU A 210 20.91 -8.90 -2.05
CA GLU A 210 20.72 -9.47 -0.72
C GLU A 210 21.39 -10.84 -0.68
N TYR A 211 22.49 -10.97 0.03
CA TYR A 211 23.19 -12.23 0.28
C TYR A 211 24.12 -12.13 1.50
N ASP A 212 24.41 -13.29 2.13
CA ASP A 212 25.09 -13.33 3.42
C ASP A 212 26.62 -13.18 3.34
N ASP A 213 27.24 -13.50 2.17
CA ASP A 213 28.70 -13.49 1.95
C ASP A 213 29.05 -12.83 0.59
N GLU A 214 30.09 -13.35 -0.12
CA GLU A 214 30.54 -12.78 -1.42
C GLU A 214 29.57 -13.01 -2.60
N GLY A 215 28.45 -13.73 -2.40
CA GLY A 215 27.49 -14.10 -3.42
C GLY A 215 27.99 -15.24 -4.33
N VAL A 216 27.05 -16.06 -4.85
CA VAL A 216 27.37 -17.24 -5.65
C VAL A 216 27.58 -16.96 -7.14
N LEU A 217 27.17 -15.76 -7.63
CA LEU A 217 27.22 -15.36 -9.03
C LEU A 217 28.27 -14.28 -9.30
N SER A 218 29.09 -14.49 -10.35
CA SER A 218 29.96 -13.45 -10.88
C SER A 218 29.16 -12.45 -11.75
N PRO A 219 29.69 -11.25 -12.03
CA PRO A 219 29.06 -10.30 -12.96
C PRO A 219 28.82 -10.88 -14.36
N GLU A 220 29.74 -11.79 -14.81
CA GLU A 220 29.63 -12.48 -16.09
C GLU A 220 28.46 -13.47 -16.09
N ASP A 221 28.26 -14.19 -14.99
CA ASP A 221 27.12 -15.10 -14.81
C ASP A 221 25.79 -14.31 -14.87
N ILE A 222 25.69 -13.23 -14.14
CA ILE A 222 24.50 -12.37 -14.12
C ILE A 222 24.19 -11.86 -15.54
N ALA A 223 25.20 -11.42 -16.29
CA ALA A 223 25.02 -10.94 -17.65
C ALA A 223 24.58 -12.07 -18.61
N ALA A 224 25.11 -13.28 -18.45
CA ALA A 224 24.72 -14.45 -19.23
C ALA A 224 23.28 -14.88 -18.96
N ILE A 225 22.89 -14.97 -17.68
CA ILE A 225 21.52 -15.30 -17.25
C ILE A 225 20.54 -14.26 -17.81
N ARG A 226 20.82 -12.96 -17.61
CA ARG A 226 20.00 -11.88 -18.16
C ARG A 226 19.83 -11.97 -19.67
N SER A 227 20.92 -12.18 -20.40
CA SER A 227 20.88 -12.27 -21.86
C SER A 227 20.01 -13.42 -22.35
N GLY A 228 20.15 -14.61 -21.75
CA GLY A 228 19.32 -15.77 -22.08
C GLY A 228 17.86 -15.60 -21.73
N ALA A 229 17.57 -15.04 -20.53
CA ALA A 229 16.21 -14.78 -20.07
C ALA A 229 15.49 -13.77 -20.97
N LEU A 230 16.15 -12.69 -21.40
CA LEU A 230 15.55 -11.71 -22.32
C LEU A 230 15.30 -12.31 -23.71
N ARG A 231 16.13 -13.22 -24.19
CA ARG A 231 15.89 -13.94 -25.45
C ARG A 231 14.64 -14.83 -25.35
N ALA A 232 14.48 -15.49 -24.22
CA ALA A 232 13.28 -16.27 -23.94
C ALA A 232 12.04 -15.37 -23.88
N GLU A 233 12.04 -14.30 -23.09
CA GLU A 233 10.94 -13.34 -23.01
C GLU A 233 10.55 -12.77 -24.38
N GLN A 234 11.54 -12.37 -25.18
CA GLN A 234 11.30 -11.84 -26.53
C GLN A 234 10.64 -12.89 -27.44
N HIS A 235 11.03 -14.17 -27.33
CA HIS A 235 10.45 -15.25 -28.13
C HIS A 235 9.00 -15.53 -27.76
N TRP A 236 8.69 -15.62 -26.46
CA TRP A 236 7.32 -15.87 -26.01
C TRP A 236 6.45 -14.63 -25.98
N GLY A 237 7.03 -13.43 -26.08
CA GLY A 237 6.33 -12.15 -26.06
C GLY A 237 5.66 -11.82 -24.71
N ARG A 238 6.11 -12.45 -23.63
CA ARG A 238 5.57 -12.31 -22.26
C ARG A 238 6.65 -12.57 -21.21
N PRO A 239 6.46 -12.06 -19.97
CA PRO A 239 7.35 -12.36 -18.85
C PRO A 239 7.45 -13.85 -18.55
N MET A 240 8.68 -14.29 -18.27
CA MET A 240 9.05 -15.68 -18.10
C MET A 240 9.68 -15.95 -16.74
N ASP A 241 9.41 -17.13 -16.23
CA ASP A 241 10.05 -17.78 -15.09
C ASP A 241 10.92 -18.92 -15.66
N LEU A 242 12.24 -18.82 -15.44
CA LEU A 242 13.20 -19.78 -16.00
C LEU A 242 14.09 -20.34 -14.89
N GLU A 243 14.22 -21.67 -14.86
CA GLU A 243 15.20 -22.37 -14.02
C GLU A 243 16.51 -22.54 -14.79
N TRP A 244 17.62 -22.31 -14.10
CA TRP A 244 18.95 -22.40 -14.68
C TRP A 244 19.95 -23.05 -13.71
N ALA A 245 21.05 -23.56 -14.27
CA ALA A 245 22.21 -24.02 -13.50
C ALA A 245 23.51 -23.66 -14.24
N ILE A 246 24.56 -23.37 -13.50
CA ILE A 246 25.90 -23.15 -14.00
C ILE A 246 26.78 -24.29 -13.50
N ASP A 247 27.38 -25.03 -14.43
CA ASP A 247 28.26 -26.14 -14.12
C ASP A 247 29.62 -25.65 -13.59
N ARG A 248 30.47 -26.62 -13.15
CA ARG A 248 31.83 -26.32 -12.66
C ARG A 248 32.77 -25.80 -13.74
N ALA A 249 32.44 -25.98 -15.01
CA ALA A 249 33.20 -25.45 -16.15
C ALA A 249 32.77 -24.01 -16.51
N GLY A 250 31.67 -23.51 -15.92
CA GLY A 250 31.10 -22.16 -16.15
C GLY A 250 30.07 -22.13 -17.26
N THR A 251 29.56 -23.26 -17.73
CA THR A 251 28.52 -23.34 -18.76
C THR A 251 27.16 -23.10 -18.10
N LEU A 252 26.39 -22.16 -18.65
CA LEU A 252 25.01 -21.88 -18.24
C LEU A 252 24.06 -22.84 -18.96
N TRP A 253 23.32 -23.61 -18.18
CA TRP A 253 22.30 -24.58 -18.61
C TRP A 253 20.92 -24.11 -18.24
N TRP A 254 19.94 -24.19 -19.15
CA TRP A 254 18.53 -23.87 -18.92
C TRP A 254 17.76 -25.17 -18.67
N LEU A 255 17.05 -25.22 -17.52
CA LEU A 255 16.43 -26.43 -16.98
C LEU A 255 14.91 -26.45 -17.16
N GLN A 256 14.28 -25.28 -17.22
CA GLN A 256 12.84 -25.10 -17.43
C GLN A 256 12.53 -23.68 -17.88
N ALA A 257 11.42 -23.49 -18.61
CA ALA A 257 10.86 -22.19 -18.94
C ALA A 257 9.35 -22.26 -18.88
N ARG A 258 8.73 -21.30 -18.21
CA ARG A 258 7.28 -21.14 -18.13
C ARG A 258 6.88 -19.67 -18.08
N PRO A 259 5.66 -19.29 -18.55
CA PRO A 259 5.15 -17.95 -18.37
C PRO A 259 4.91 -17.62 -16.88
N ILE A 260 5.12 -16.36 -16.50
CA ILE A 260 4.63 -15.86 -15.21
C ILE A 260 3.14 -15.54 -15.37
N THR A 261 2.27 -16.34 -14.78
CA THR A 261 0.81 -16.23 -14.94
C THR A 261 0.14 -15.33 -13.91
N THR A 262 0.86 -14.96 -12.84
CA THR A 262 0.34 -14.20 -11.70
C THR A 262 0.49 -12.69 -11.83
N LEU A 263 1.12 -12.20 -12.91
CA LEU A 263 1.36 -10.77 -13.10
C LEU A 263 0.10 -10.02 -13.53
N PRO A 264 -0.14 -8.82 -12.97
CA PRO A 264 -1.18 -7.94 -13.45
C PRO A 264 -0.87 -7.47 -14.89
N ALA A 265 -1.92 -7.14 -15.64
CA ALA A 265 -1.78 -6.76 -17.06
C ALA A 265 -0.98 -5.46 -17.24
N ASP A 266 -1.35 -4.39 -16.50
CA ASP A 266 -0.67 -3.09 -16.51
C ASP A 266 -1.00 -2.34 -15.21
N LEU A 267 0.03 -1.92 -14.47
CA LEU A 267 -0.13 -1.15 -13.24
C LEU A 267 -0.45 0.33 -13.50
N GLY A 268 -0.23 0.82 -14.70
CA GLY A 268 -0.42 2.20 -15.12
C GLY A 268 -1.58 2.41 -16.10
N GLU A 269 -2.47 1.42 -16.31
CA GLU A 269 -3.60 1.52 -17.25
C GLU A 269 -4.47 2.75 -17.03
N MET A 270 -4.68 3.11 -15.76
CA MET A 270 -5.51 4.25 -15.36
C MET A 270 -4.72 5.53 -15.08
N ASP A 271 -3.45 5.58 -15.44
CA ASP A 271 -2.62 6.75 -15.20
C ASP A 271 -3.21 7.99 -15.89
N SER A 272 -3.19 9.09 -15.16
CA SER A 272 -3.60 10.38 -15.71
C SER A 272 -2.60 10.88 -16.76
N THR A 273 -3.09 11.69 -17.69
CA THR A 273 -2.21 12.38 -18.64
C THR A 273 -1.23 13.30 -17.89
N LEU A 274 0.05 13.25 -18.27
CA LEU A 274 1.04 14.20 -17.77
C LEU A 274 0.72 15.61 -18.26
N ALA A 275 0.71 16.57 -17.34
CA ALA A 275 0.55 17.99 -17.69
C ALA A 275 1.76 18.52 -18.51
N GLY A 276 2.94 17.92 -18.33
CA GLY A 276 4.15 18.19 -19.11
C GLY A 276 5.28 17.25 -18.69
N PRO A 277 6.26 16.98 -19.60
CA PRO A 277 7.33 16.03 -19.32
C PRO A 277 8.29 16.49 -18.21
N ASP A 278 8.42 17.81 -18.00
CA ASP A 278 9.31 18.39 -16.99
C ASP A 278 8.54 18.82 -15.73
N HIS A 279 7.27 18.42 -15.60
CA HIS A 279 6.49 18.76 -14.41
C HIS A 279 6.98 17.98 -13.21
N VAL A 280 7.05 18.65 -12.08
CA VAL A 280 7.49 18.09 -10.80
C VAL A 280 6.28 17.65 -10.00
N TYR A 281 6.26 16.39 -9.66
CA TYR A 281 5.19 15.75 -8.87
C TYR A 281 5.72 15.35 -7.49
N THR A 282 4.86 15.37 -6.48
CA THR A 282 5.20 14.93 -5.12
C THR A 282 4.09 14.14 -4.45
N ARG A 283 4.48 13.19 -3.62
CA ARG A 283 3.61 12.46 -2.68
C ARG A 283 3.41 13.22 -1.36
N CYS A 284 4.28 14.20 -1.05
CA CYS A 284 4.18 14.98 0.18
C CYS A 284 2.79 15.63 0.30
N ASN A 285 2.26 15.66 1.51
CA ASN A 285 0.93 16.16 1.85
C ASN A 285 -0.24 15.32 1.28
N ILE A 286 -0.30 15.08 -0.04
CA ILE A 286 -1.39 14.30 -0.66
C ILE A 286 -1.33 12.83 -0.23
N GLY A 287 -0.13 12.25 -0.05
CA GLY A 287 0.06 10.89 0.42
C GLY A 287 -0.37 10.66 1.86
N GLU A 288 -0.45 11.73 2.68
CA GLU A 288 -1.02 11.67 4.02
C GLU A 288 -2.56 11.65 4.00
N MET A 289 -3.16 12.36 3.05
CA MET A 289 -4.61 12.39 2.87
C MET A 289 -5.14 11.12 2.20
N MET A 290 -4.34 10.56 1.30
CA MET A 290 -4.67 9.39 0.48
C MET A 290 -3.47 8.42 0.47
N PRO A 291 -3.26 7.69 1.57
CA PRO A 291 -2.14 6.76 1.69
C PRO A 291 -2.35 5.50 0.85
N GLY A 292 -1.24 4.94 0.34
CA GLY A 292 -1.23 3.75 -0.49
C GLY A 292 -1.84 3.94 -1.88
N ALA A 293 -2.19 2.84 -2.53
CA ALA A 293 -2.91 2.82 -3.79
C ALA A 293 -4.42 2.79 -3.56
N PHE A 294 -5.21 3.26 -4.50
CA PHE A 294 -6.67 3.24 -4.44
C PHE A 294 -7.29 3.03 -5.82
N CYS A 295 -8.53 2.57 -5.80
CA CYS A 295 -9.26 2.15 -7.00
C CYS A 295 -9.57 3.33 -7.95
N PRO A 296 -9.80 3.07 -9.24
CA PRO A 296 -10.12 4.09 -10.26
C PRO A 296 -11.31 4.99 -9.91
N LEU A 297 -12.34 4.44 -9.26
CA LEU A 297 -13.48 5.26 -8.82
C LEU A 297 -13.06 6.33 -7.81
N THR A 298 -12.18 6.00 -6.88
CA THR A 298 -11.63 6.98 -5.93
C THR A 298 -10.89 8.11 -6.65
N ALA A 299 -10.08 7.78 -7.66
CA ALA A 299 -9.41 8.78 -8.48
C ALA A 299 -10.42 9.70 -9.16
N SER A 300 -11.44 9.15 -9.84
CA SER A 300 -12.43 9.92 -10.59
C SER A 300 -13.44 10.67 -9.71
N VAL A 301 -13.55 10.39 -8.41
CA VAL A 301 -14.40 11.10 -7.45
C VAL A 301 -13.58 12.00 -6.55
N SER A 302 -12.75 11.44 -5.67
CA SER A 302 -11.99 12.22 -4.68
C SER A 302 -10.83 12.98 -5.33
N GLY A 303 -10.07 12.33 -6.22
CA GLY A 303 -8.99 12.96 -6.98
C GLY A 303 -9.50 14.11 -7.84
N PHE A 304 -10.59 13.89 -8.56
CA PHE A 304 -11.24 14.92 -9.36
C PHE A 304 -11.68 16.13 -8.50
N ALA A 305 -12.29 15.89 -7.33
CA ALA A 305 -12.72 16.97 -6.45
C ALA A 305 -11.55 17.78 -5.87
N ILE A 306 -10.42 17.13 -5.57
CA ILE A 306 -9.20 17.80 -5.10
C ILE A 306 -8.61 18.66 -6.22
N ASP A 307 -8.46 18.12 -7.42
CA ASP A 307 -7.95 18.85 -8.61
C ASP A 307 -8.82 20.06 -8.92
N TYR A 308 -10.14 19.87 -8.93
CA TYR A 308 -11.11 20.93 -9.13
C TYR A 308 -10.94 22.07 -8.10
N ALA A 309 -10.86 21.73 -6.82
CA ALA A 309 -10.74 22.72 -5.75
C ALA A 309 -9.42 23.51 -5.84
N MET A 310 -8.32 22.83 -6.14
CA MET A 310 -7.01 23.45 -6.29
C MET A 310 -6.96 24.38 -7.51
N GLN A 311 -7.50 23.95 -8.66
CA GLN A 311 -7.62 24.83 -9.84
C GLN A 311 -8.49 26.07 -9.55
N LYS A 312 -9.61 25.92 -8.83
CA LYS A 312 -10.47 27.06 -8.46
C LYS A 312 -9.76 28.09 -7.59
N ILE A 313 -8.90 27.65 -6.67
CA ILE A 313 -8.06 28.58 -5.89
C ILE A 313 -7.07 29.33 -6.78
N GLN A 314 -6.46 28.67 -7.76
CA GLN A 314 -5.59 29.29 -8.75
C GLN A 314 -6.34 30.36 -9.58
N VAL A 315 -7.58 30.07 -9.96
CA VAL A 315 -8.44 31.04 -10.68
C VAL A 315 -8.79 32.24 -9.80
N VAL A 316 -9.14 32.02 -8.52
CA VAL A 316 -9.38 33.10 -7.55
C VAL A 316 -8.16 34.01 -7.41
N ALA A 317 -6.97 33.43 -7.32
CA ALA A 317 -5.71 34.16 -7.23
C ALA A 317 -5.23 34.74 -8.58
N ARG A 318 -5.94 34.51 -9.67
CA ARG A 318 -5.53 34.85 -11.06
C ARG A 318 -4.14 34.30 -11.43
N ALA A 319 -3.78 33.21 -10.84
CA ALA A 319 -2.60 32.41 -11.22
C ALA A 319 -2.90 31.64 -12.50
N GLN A 320 -4.13 31.13 -12.63
CA GLN A 320 -4.73 30.45 -13.78
C GLN A 320 -5.92 31.28 -14.31
N PRO A 321 -6.16 31.34 -15.65
CA PRO A 321 -7.24 32.19 -16.21
C PRO A 321 -8.64 31.61 -15.96
N SER A 322 -8.79 30.30 -16.07
CA SER A 322 -10.04 29.54 -15.95
C SER A 322 -9.78 28.14 -15.41
N TYR A 323 -10.84 27.44 -15.04
CA TYR A 323 -10.75 26.00 -14.86
C TYR A 323 -10.44 25.33 -16.20
N GLU A 324 -9.50 24.44 -16.20
CA GLU A 324 -9.11 23.63 -17.35
C GLU A 324 -9.61 22.18 -17.15
N GLN A 325 -9.22 21.29 -18.03
CA GLN A 325 -9.54 19.89 -17.89
C GLN A 325 -8.94 19.27 -16.61
N PRO A 326 -9.49 18.15 -16.09
CA PRO A 326 -8.96 17.45 -14.91
C PRO A 326 -7.50 17.04 -15.05
N TRP A 327 -6.87 16.77 -13.89
CA TRP A 327 -5.49 16.29 -13.77
C TRP A 327 -4.41 17.34 -14.10
N LEU A 328 -4.69 18.60 -13.74
CA LEU A 328 -3.69 19.65 -13.86
C LEU A 328 -2.91 19.88 -12.57
N GLN A 329 -3.62 19.94 -11.42
CA GLN A 329 -3.01 20.21 -10.12
C GLN A 329 -2.62 18.94 -9.38
N VAL A 330 -3.24 17.81 -9.72
CA VAL A 330 -2.90 16.49 -9.23
C VAL A 330 -2.69 15.53 -10.39
N GLY A 331 -1.96 14.43 -10.14
CA GLY A 331 -1.81 13.31 -11.06
C GLY A 331 -2.15 12.00 -10.34
N TYR A 332 -2.61 11.01 -11.09
CA TYR A 332 -2.88 9.65 -10.63
C TYR A 332 -1.99 8.71 -11.42
N PHE A 333 -1.05 8.04 -10.75
CA PHE A 333 -0.06 7.16 -11.39
C PHE A 333 0.08 5.88 -10.59
N SER A 334 -0.02 4.75 -11.27
CA SER A 334 0.09 3.40 -10.68
C SER A 334 -0.70 3.27 -9.37
N GLY A 335 -1.96 3.70 -9.39
CA GLY A 335 -2.85 3.65 -8.24
C GLY A 335 -2.66 4.77 -7.20
N HIS A 336 -1.67 5.64 -7.32
CA HIS A 336 -1.33 6.65 -6.33
C HIS A 336 -1.60 8.08 -6.79
N MET A 337 -1.92 8.96 -5.83
CA MET A 337 -2.13 10.39 -6.09
C MET A 337 -0.85 11.20 -5.85
N PHE A 338 -0.62 12.18 -6.71
CA PHE A 338 0.50 13.12 -6.63
C PHE A 338 0.04 14.55 -6.78
N LEU A 339 0.67 15.48 -6.09
CA LEU A 339 0.50 16.90 -6.34
C LEU A 339 1.45 17.38 -7.44
N ASN A 340 0.98 18.17 -8.36
CA ASN A 340 1.77 18.84 -9.39
C ASN A 340 2.34 20.16 -8.83
N LEU A 341 3.57 20.12 -8.36
CA LEU A 341 4.24 21.30 -7.79
C LEU A 341 4.49 22.37 -8.83
N THR A 342 4.79 22.02 -10.08
CA THR A 342 5.06 22.97 -11.16
C THR A 342 3.88 23.89 -11.40
N GLU A 343 2.67 23.37 -11.40
CA GLU A 343 1.46 24.19 -11.52
C GLU A 343 1.23 25.04 -10.26
N GLY A 344 1.55 24.51 -9.07
CA GLY A 344 1.50 25.24 -7.81
C GLY A 344 2.39 26.49 -7.78
N THR A 345 3.50 26.51 -8.52
CA THR A 345 4.45 27.66 -8.58
C THR A 345 3.83 28.95 -9.10
N ALA A 346 2.72 28.87 -9.85
CA ALA A 346 2.00 30.03 -10.35
C ALA A 346 1.45 30.92 -9.21
N LEU A 347 1.13 30.36 -8.05
CA LEU A 347 0.76 31.11 -6.84
C LEU A 347 1.96 31.88 -6.28
N SER A 348 3.15 31.26 -6.15
CA SER A 348 4.33 31.90 -5.57
C SER A 348 4.79 33.11 -6.40
N SER A 349 4.71 33.05 -7.73
CA SER A 349 5.01 34.17 -8.62
C SER A 349 3.90 35.23 -8.67
N GLY A 350 2.66 34.86 -8.31
CA GLY A 350 1.43 35.65 -8.53
C GLY A 350 0.96 36.48 -7.33
N ILE A 351 1.44 36.23 -6.12
CA ILE A 351 1.02 36.89 -4.87
C ILE A 351 2.20 37.54 -4.14
N VAL A 352 1.91 38.48 -3.22
CA VAL A 352 2.94 39.14 -2.40
C VAL A 352 3.25 38.30 -1.17
N GLY A 353 4.54 38.18 -0.79
CA GLY A 353 4.97 37.54 0.44
C GLY A 353 5.03 36.00 0.36
N ASN A 354 5.00 35.46 -0.84
CA ASN A 354 5.21 34.01 -1.06
C ASN A 354 6.41 33.82 -2.01
N SER A 355 7.36 32.97 -1.60
CA SER A 355 8.48 32.57 -2.42
C SER A 355 8.34 31.11 -2.85
N LEU A 356 9.07 30.72 -3.89
CA LEU A 356 9.14 29.32 -4.32
C LEU A 356 9.68 28.41 -3.21
N GLU A 357 10.68 28.90 -2.50
CA GLU A 357 11.30 28.22 -1.36
C GLU A 357 10.27 27.98 -0.23
N GLN A 358 9.51 29.04 0.17
CA GLN A 358 8.45 28.88 1.18
C GLN A 358 7.35 27.95 0.71
N PHE A 359 6.97 28.00 -0.57
CA PHE A 359 5.96 27.13 -1.17
C PHE A 359 6.40 25.67 -1.10
N SER A 360 7.61 25.34 -1.61
CA SER A 360 8.11 23.96 -1.61
C SER A 360 8.34 23.43 -0.19
N THR A 361 8.89 24.25 0.70
CA THR A 361 9.10 23.89 2.11
C THR A 361 7.77 23.65 2.85
N SER A 362 6.71 24.38 2.53
CA SER A 362 5.39 24.18 3.17
C SER A 362 4.73 22.87 2.79
N ILE A 363 5.03 22.34 1.61
CA ILE A 363 4.45 21.07 1.10
C ILE A 363 5.38 19.89 1.39
N CYS A 364 6.64 19.98 0.91
CA CYS A 364 7.62 18.89 0.98
C CYS A 364 8.51 18.97 2.21
N GLY A 365 8.40 20.08 2.99
CA GLY A 365 9.19 20.35 4.15
C GLY A 365 10.68 20.64 3.82
N ARG A 366 11.10 20.64 2.58
CA ARG A 366 12.41 21.02 2.05
C ARG A 366 12.27 21.93 0.84
N VAL A 367 13.34 22.59 0.48
CA VAL A 367 13.42 23.25 -0.84
C VAL A 367 13.48 22.16 -1.90
N VAL A 368 12.70 22.32 -2.95
CA VAL A 368 12.66 21.43 -4.13
C VAL A 368 13.42 22.10 -5.24
N ASP A 369 14.67 21.68 -5.47
CA ASP A 369 15.60 22.31 -6.41
C ASP A 369 15.21 22.07 -7.88
N GLU A 370 14.42 21.03 -8.13
CA GLU A 370 13.89 20.67 -9.44
C GLU A 370 12.83 21.67 -9.97
N LEU A 371 12.30 22.54 -9.09
CA LEU A 371 11.31 23.52 -9.47
C LEU A 371 11.93 24.74 -10.14
N VAL A 372 11.48 25.03 -11.36
CA VAL A 372 11.89 26.24 -12.07
C VAL A 372 11.03 27.43 -11.64
N PRO A 373 11.63 28.53 -11.11
CA PRO A 373 10.87 29.69 -10.68
C PRO A 373 10.23 30.41 -11.87
N LYS A 374 8.91 30.63 -11.80
CA LYS A 374 8.22 31.49 -12.77
C LYS A 374 8.54 32.97 -12.49
N PRO A 375 8.73 33.80 -13.51
CA PRO A 375 9.03 35.22 -13.31
C PRO A 375 7.89 35.90 -12.51
N PRO A 376 8.24 36.75 -11.52
CA PRO A 376 7.22 37.38 -10.68
C PRO A 376 6.36 38.38 -11.51
N LYS A 377 5.05 38.35 -11.29
CA LYS A 377 4.12 39.32 -11.91
C LYS A 377 4.38 40.72 -11.34
N PRO A 378 3.98 41.80 -12.06
CA PRO A 378 4.11 43.16 -11.59
C PRO A 378 3.50 43.38 -10.19
N PHE A 379 4.14 44.19 -9.34
CA PHE A 379 3.77 44.35 -7.93
C PHE A 379 2.29 44.69 -7.70
N LEU A 380 1.72 45.63 -8.46
CA LEU A 380 0.30 45.99 -8.31
C LEU A 380 -0.64 44.80 -8.64
N ARG A 381 -0.25 43.99 -9.61
CA ARG A 381 -1.01 42.78 -9.95
C ARG A 381 -0.91 41.74 -8.84
N ARG A 382 0.27 41.51 -8.28
CA ARG A 382 0.49 40.67 -7.12
C ARG A 382 -0.32 41.13 -5.91
N LEU A 383 -0.30 42.43 -5.61
CA LEU A 383 -1.09 43.00 -4.51
C LEU A 383 -2.58 42.79 -4.71
N SER A 384 -3.10 43.04 -5.92
CA SER A 384 -4.51 42.79 -6.25
C SER A 384 -4.90 41.30 -6.08
N ASN A 385 -4.02 40.37 -6.53
CA ASN A 385 -4.24 38.93 -6.38
C ASN A 385 -4.22 38.51 -4.91
N THR A 386 -3.30 39.05 -4.11
CA THR A 386 -3.22 38.81 -2.66
C THR A 386 -4.50 39.25 -1.95
N ILE A 387 -4.99 40.46 -2.26
CA ILE A 387 -6.25 40.98 -1.67
C ILE A 387 -7.42 40.05 -2.03
N ARG A 388 -7.51 39.58 -3.27
CA ARG A 388 -8.57 38.63 -3.69
C ARG A 388 -8.50 37.31 -2.97
N LEU A 389 -7.30 36.71 -2.91
CA LEU A 389 -7.09 35.45 -2.21
C LEU A 389 -7.38 35.59 -0.71
N SER A 390 -6.93 36.69 -0.09
CA SER A 390 -7.22 36.96 1.33
C SER A 390 -8.71 37.15 1.58
N SER A 391 -9.40 37.90 0.73
CA SER A 391 -10.87 38.06 0.81
C SER A 391 -11.59 36.71 0.67
N HIS A 392 -11.13 35.87 -0.25
CA HIS A 392 -11.68 34.51 -0.42
C HIS A 392 -11.44 33.66 0.84
N ALA A 393 -10.24 33.66 1.40
CA ALA A 393 -9.92 32.93 2.62
C ALA A 393 -10.75 33.44 3.82
N LEU A 394 -10.91 34.76 3.99
CA LEU A 394 -11.73 35.35 5.05
C LEU A 394 -13.23 34.99 4.94
N SER A 395 -13.71 34.67 3.73
CA SER A 395 -15.09 34.21 3.51
C SER A 395 -15.33 32.72 3.86
N ALA A 396 -14.33 32.03 4.43
CA ALA A 396 -14.47 30.61 4.79
C ALA A 396 -15.61 30.35 5.80
N GLY A 397 -15.76 31.18 6.84
CA GLY A 397 -16.81 30.97 7.86
C GLY A 397 -18.23 30.92 7.29
N PRO A 398 -18.69 31.92 6.51
CA PRO A 398 -19.96 31.84 5.80
C PRO A 398 -20.09 30.65 4.85
N ALA A 399 -19.00 30.21 4.19
CA ALA A 399 -19.01 29.05 3.32
C ALA A 399 -19.23 27.76 4.11
N ILE A 400 -18.56 27.59 5.26
CA ILE A 400 -18.71 26.44 6.15
C ILE A 400 -20.18 26.31 6.60
N ARG A 401 -20.80 27.37 7.09
CA ARG A 401 -22.23 27.37 7.48
C ARG A 401 -23.18 27.00 6.33
N ARG A 402 -22.85 27.37 5.10
CA ARG A 402 -23.64 26.99 3.92
C ARG A 402 -23.52 25.48 3.63
N LEU A 403 -22.32 24.92 3.78
CA LEU A 403 -22.09 23.48 3.60
C LEU A 403 -22.92 22.62 4.54
N GLU A 404 -23.13 23.02 5.79
CA GLU A 404 -23.96 22.28 6.74
C GLU A 404 -25.36 22.02 6.20
N GLY A 405 -26.00 23.05 5.65
CA GLY A 405 -27.33 22.91 5.03
C GLY A 405 -27.32 22.03 3.77
N GLN A 406 -26.27 22.13 2.97
CA GLN A 406 -26.14 21.34 1.75
C GLN A 406 -25.93 19.85 2.06
N ILE A 407 -25.00 19.51 2.96
CA ILE A 407 -24.71 18.13 3.35
C ILE A 407 -25.92 17.49 4.04
N ALA A 408 -26.59 18.23 4.94
CA ALA A 408 -27.79 17.75 5.61
C ALA A 408 -28.96 17.46 4.64
N GLY A 409 -28.98 18.12 3.48
CA GLY A 409 -29.98 17.92 2.45
C GLY A 409 -29.73 16.72 1.53
N TRP A 410 -28.47 16.28 1.43
CA TRP A 410 -28.14 15.14 0.55
C TRP A 410 -28.53 13.80 1.18
N ARG A 411 -29.00 12.87 0.36
CA ARG A 411 -29.39 11.53 0.81
C ARG A 411 -28.70 10.48 -0.06
N VAL A 412 -28.28 9.40 0.56
CA VAL A 412 -27.76 8.23 -0.16
C VAL A 412 -28.87 7.72 -1.08
N PRO A 413 -28.58 7.45 -2.37
CA PRO A 413 -29.55 6.85 -3.30
C PRO A 413 -30.13 5.54 -2.77
N THR A 414 -31.42 5.33 -3.01
CA THR A 414 -32.12 4.10 -2.63
C THR A 414 -32.98 3.54 -3.77
N SER A 415 -32.91 4.12 -4.97
CA SER A 415 -33.62 3.66 -6.15
C SER A 415 -33.03 2.33 -6.65
N GLU A 416 -33.89 1.46 -7.17
CA GLU A 416 -33.48 0.24 -7.90
C GLU A 416 -33.20 0.51 -9.38
N ASP A 417 -33.48 1.72 -9.88
CA ASP A 417 -33.11 2.13 -11.23
C ASP A 417 -31.66 2.68 -11.24
N PRO A 418 -30.70 2.01 -11.88
CA PRO A 418 -29.31 2.41 -11.88
C PRO A 418 -29.08 3.78 -12.52
N ARG A 419 -29.95 4.23 -13.42
CA ARG A 419 -29.87 5.55 -14.06
C ARG A 419 -30.17 6.67 -13.06
N LEU A 420 -31.23 6.49 -12.27
CA LEU A 420 -31.59 7.46 -11.22
C LEU A 420 -30.53 7.49 -10.11
N VAL A 421 -29.98 6.33 -9.75
CA VAL A 421 -28.86 6.26 -8.79
C VAL A 421 -27.65 7.03 -9.32
N MET A 422 -27.25 6.79 -10.56
CA MET A 422 -26.09 7.46 -11.17
C MET A 422 -26.29 8.98 -11.29
N GLU A 423 -27.48 9.44 -11.71
CA GLU A 423 -27.81 10.87 -11.78
C GLU A 423 -27.69 11.55 -10.41
N GLN A 424 -28.18 10.89 -9.35
CA GLN A 424 -28.06 11.40 -7.98
C GLN A 424 -26.62 11.41 -7.50
N LEU A 425 -25.82 10.39 -7.85
CA LEU A 425 -24.39 10.34 -7.50
C LEU A 425 -23.60 11.44 -8.20
N GLU A 426 -23.85 11.71 -9.49
CA GLU A 426 -23.18 12.80 -10.21
C GLU A 426 -23.49 14.17 -9.59
N ALA A 427 -24.74 14.43 -9.21
CA ALA A 427 -25.10 15.63 -8.45
C ALA A 427 -24.40 15.67 -7.07
N GLY A 428 -24.21 14.52 -6.44
CA GLY A 428 -23.43 14.38 -5.21
C GLY A 428 -21.94 14.69 -5.39
N VAL A 429 -21.34 14.28 -6.50
CA VAL A 429 -19.94 14.61 -6.84
C VAL A 429 -19.76 16.11 -7.07
N GLU A 430 -20.70 16.77 -7.75
CA GLU A 430 -20.67 18.26 -7.89
C GLU A 430 -20.67 18.93 -6.51
N GLN A 431 -21.51 18.47 -5.62
CA GLN A 431 -21.58 19.00 -4.25
C GLN A 431 -20.28 18.69 -3.48
N TYR A 432 -19.69 17.50 -3.67
CA TYR A 432 -18.42 17.12 -3.07
C TYR A 432 -17.27 18.02 -3.53
N CYS A 433 -17.27 18.47 -4.78
CA CYS A 433 -16.35 19.49 -5.28
C CYS A 433 -16.48 20.81 -4.50
N ASP A 434 -17.68 21.25 -4.18
CA ASP A 434 -17.91 22.46 -3.39
C ASP A 434 -17.46 22.30 -1.93
N VAL A 435 -17.68 21.13 -1.34
CA VAL A 435 -17.18 20.77 -0.01
C VAL A 435 -15.64 20.82 0.00
N THR A 436 -15.01 20.18 -0.96
CA THR A 436 -13.53 20.14 -1.10
C THR A 436 -12.96 21.53 -1.34
N LEU A 437 -13.59 22.34 -2.20
CA LEU A 437 -13.20 23.75 -2.41
C LEU A 437 -13.29 24.57 -1.10
N THR A 438 -14.32 24.33 -0.28
CA THR A 438 -14.45 25.02 1.00
C THR A 438 -13.39 24.57 2.00
N HIS A 439 -13.02 23.29 1.99
CA HIS A 439 -11.89 22.79 2.77
C HIS A 439 -10.56 23.43 2.34
N VAL A 440 -10.25 23.49 1.06
CA VAL A 440 -9.03 24.17 0.56
C VAL A 440 -9.02 25.65 0.91
N ARG A 441 -10.20 26.33 0.85
CA ARG A 441 -10.37 27.73 1.31
C ARG A 441 -10.06 27.87 2.79
N SER A 442 -10.61 27.00 3.64
CA SER A 442 -10.39 27.02 5.08
C SER A 442 -8.93 26.72 5.44
N SER A 443 -8.31 25.74 4.76
CA SER A 443 -6.90 25.38 4.92
C SER A 443 -5.99 26.57 4.52
N SER A 444 -6.32 27.28 3.46
CA SER A 444 -5.60 28.50 3.06
C SER A 444 -5.70 29.60 4.13
N ARG A 445 -6.87 29.76 4.75
CA ARG A 445 -7.04 30.70 5.87
C ARG A 445 -6.18 30.31 7.08
N ALA A 446 -6.18 29.02 7.43
CA ALA A 446 -5.40 28.50 8.54
C ALA A 446 -3.90 28.70 8.33
N ALA A 447 -3.38 28.37 7.14
CA ALA A 447 -1.98 28.50 6.79
C ALA A 447 -1.52 29.96 6.81
N VAL A 448 -2.30 30.87 6.21
CA VAL A 448 -1.98 32.32 6.22
C VAL A 448 -1.95 32.86 7.64
N ALA A 449 -2.92 32.51 8.48
CA ALA A 449 -3.00 32.97 9.86
C ALA A 449 -1.83 32.45 10.71
N ALA A 450 -1.47 31.17 10.57
CA ALA A 450 -0.35 30.55 11.25
C ALA A 450 0.99 31.20 10.85
N ASN A 451 1.22 31.39 9.56
CA ASN A 451 2.45 32.01 9.04
C ASN A 451 2.61 33.49 9.53
N ILE A 452 1.51 34.24 9.62
CA ILE A 452 1.56 35.60 10.17
C ILE A 452 1.90 35.55 11.66
N LEU A 453 1.26 34.70 12.44
CA LEU A 453 1.54 34.52 13.87
C LEU A 453 3.01 34.16 14.11
N GLU A 454 3.50 33.17 13.38
CA GLU A 454 4.89 32.69 13.46
C GLU A 454 5.87 33.82 13.12
N SER A 455 5.66 34.51 12.00
CA SER A 455 6.53 35.64 11.58
C SER A 455 6.58 36.78 12.60
N VAL A 456 5.44 37.08 13.25
CA VAL A 456 5.37 38.11 14.28
C VAL A 456 6.15 37.67 15.52
N LEU A 457 5.97 36.44 15.95
CA LEU A 457 6.62 35.90 17.17
C LEU A 457 8.13 35.70 16.97
N MET A 458 8.56 35.24 15.78
CA MET A 458 9.99 35.16 15.44
C MET A 458 10.65 36.56 15.54
N LYS A 459 10.04 37.56 14.90
CA LYS A 459 10.55 38.94 14.99
C LYS A 459 10.60 39.49 16.42
N GLN A 460 9.60 39.14 17.25
CA GLN A 460 9.60 39.51 18.66
C GLN A 460 10.70 38.77 19.46
N ALA A 461 10.88 37.48 19.23
CA ALA A 461 11.92 36.68 19.85
C ALA A 461 13.32 37.30 19.55
N VAL A 462 13.61 37.59 18.29
CA VAL A 462 14.86 38.23 17.86
C VAL A 462 15.02 39.61 18.53
N LYS A 463 13.98 40.44 18.56
CA LYS A 463 14.00 41.75 19.23
C LYS A 463 14.24 41.65 20.75
N ALA A 464 13.81 40.56 21.35
CA ALA A 464 14.04 40.25 22.77
C ALA A 464 15.38 39.53 23.01
N GLY A 465 16.25 39.38 22.01
CA GLY A 465 17.55 38.70 22.11
C GLY A 465 17.46 37.17 22.17
N ARG A 466 16.30 36.57 21.83
CA ARG A 466 16.09 35.13 21.71
C ARG A 466 16.28 34.67 20.26
N SER A 467 16.42 33.35 20.05
CA SER A 467 16.52 32.78 18.69
C SER A 467 15.18 32.84 17.93
N GLU A 468 15.24 32.78 16.59
CA GLU A 468 14.04 32.62 15.75
C GLU A 468 13.26 31.35 16.09
N ASP A 469 13.96 30.24 16.42
CA ASP A 469 13.35 28.98 16.82
C ASP A 469 12.54 29.10 18.11
N SER A 470 12.96 29.97 19.05
CA SER A 470 12.15 30.30 20.21
C SER A 470 10.81 30.94 19.80
N GLY A 471 10.82 31.81 18.79
CA GLY A 471 9.61 32.43 18.27
C GLY A 471 8.67 31.41 17.56
N ARG A 472 9.24 30.47 16.83
CA ARG A 472 8.47 29.34 16.24
C ARG A 472 7.83 28.49 17.30
N THR A 473 8.59 28.21 18.36
CA THR A 473 8.07 27.46 19.53
C THR A 473 6.89 28.17 20.19
N ASP A 474 7.01 29.48 20.41
CA ASP A 474 5.93 30.28 21.01
C ASP A 474 4.69 30.27 20.11
N ALA A 475 4.83 30.30 18.79
CA ALA A 475 3.73 30.16 17.83
C ALA A 475 3.05 28.78 17.92
N ALA A 476 3.85 27.72 17.95
CA ALA A 476 3.32 26.35 18.08
C ALA A 476 2.54 26.17 19.40
N ARG A 477 3.05 26.70 20.52
CA ARG A 477 2.34 26.67 21.82
C ARG A 477 1.00 27.41 21.79
N LEU A 478 0.96 28.57 21.15
CA LEU A 478 -0.30 29.33 21.01
C LEU A 478 -1.30 28.62 20.09
N MET A 479 -0.81 27.90 19.09
CA MET A 479 -1.66 27.10 18.20
C MET A 479 -2.22 25.83 18.90
N ALA A 480 -1.46 25.19 19.76
CA ALA A 480 -1.87 24.00 20.53
C ALA A 480 -3.04 24.27 21.52
N GLY A 481 -3.33 25.52 21.84
CA GLY A 481 -4.50 25.91 22.66
C GLY A 481 -5.86 25.72 21.97
N ALA A 482 -5.92 25.17 20.75
CA ALA A 482 -7.18 24.80 20.08
C ALA A 482 -7.56 23.35 20.39
N SER A 483 -7.94 23.06 21.65
CA SER A 483 -8.28 21.71 22.13
C SER A 483 -9.68 21.22 21.70
N ASP A 484 -10.50 22.08 21.11
CA ASP A 484 -11.87 21.79 20.67
C ASP A 484 -11.98 21.51 19.16
N VAL A 485 -10.97 20.86 18.57
CA VAL A 485 -10.99 20.40 17.20
C VAL A 485 -11.71 19.04 17.08
N GLU A 486 -12.32 18.77 15.94
CA GLU A 486 -13.14 17.56 15.72
C GLU A 486 -12.36 16.25 15.92
N SER A 487 -11.08 16.23 15.60
CA SER A 487 -10.21 15.07 15.85
C SER A 487 -9.99 14.80 17.35
N ALA A 488 -9.80 15.84 18.15
CA ALA A 488 -9.65 15.70 19.60
C ALA A 488 -10.95 15.23 20.27
N ILE A 489 -12.09 15.81 19.87
CA ILE A 489 -13.43 15.39 20.35
C ILE A 489 -13.69 13.91 20.04
N MET A 490 -13.35 13.48 18.84
CA MET A 490 -13.49 12.09 18.42
C MET A 490 -12.72 11.13 19.33
N LEU A 491 -11.45 11.45 19.61
CA LEU A 491 -10.61 10.63 20.47
C LEU A 491 -11.10 10.63 21.93
N GLU A 492 -11.50 11.78 22.46
CA GLU A 492 -12.05 11.87 23.81
C GLU A 492 -13.31 10.99 23.94
N GLN A 493 -14.17 10.98 22.94
CA GLN A 493 -15.37 10.14 22.94
C GLN A 493 -15.05 8.65 22.82
N LEU A 494 -14.07 8.27 21.97
CA LEU A 494 -13.64 6.89 21.87
C LEU A 494 -12.97 6.41 23.17
N ASP A 495 -12.11 7.24 23.77
CA ASP A 495 -11.45 6.95 25.04
C ASP A 495 -12.47 6.82 26.18
N ALA A 496 -13.56 7.60 26.17
CA ALA A 496 -14.66 7.44 27.12
C ALA A 496 -15.32 6.05 26.99
N VAL A 497 -15.54 5.55 25.78
CA VAL A 497 -16.06 4.17 25.56
C VAL A 497 -15.08 3.15 26.12
N VAL A 498 -13.79 3.28 25.81
CA VAL A 498 -12.72 2.37 26.28
C VAL A 498 -12.64 2.36 27.81
N ARG A 499 -12.64 3.53 28.43
CA ARG A 499 -12.64 3.64 29.90
C ARG A 499 -13.89 3.01 30.53
N ALA A 500 -15.05 3.16 29.91
CA ALA A 500 -16.27 2.52 30.39
C ALA A 500 -16.23 1.00 30.29
N ILE A 501 -15.59 0.44 29.27
CA ILE A 501 -15.32 -1.00 29.17
C ILE A 501 -14.33 -1.42 30.26
N ALA A 502 -13.19 -0.74 30.37
CA ALA A 502 -12.10 -1.09 31.30
C ALA A 502 -12.52 -0.98 32.78
N ALA A 503 -13.48 -0.10 33.11
CA ALA A 503 -14.02 0.09 34.44
C ALA A 503 -14.95 -1.06 34.92
N ASP A 504 -15.42 -1.91 34.01
CA ASP A 504 -16.23 -3.10 34.27
C ASP A 504 -15.43 -4.38 33.95
N PRO A 505 -14.72 -4.99 34.93
CA PRO A 505 -13.82 -6.11 34.64
C PRO A 505 -14.47 -7.28 33.89
N PRO A 506 -15.71 -7.72 34.24
CA PRO A 506 -16.38 -8.76 33.47
C PRO A 506 -16.65 -8.35 32.01
N ALA A 507 -17.04 -7.08 31.78
CA ALA A 507 -17.25 -6.59 30.42
C ALA A 507 -15.94 -6.49 29.63
N ALA A 508 -14.87 -6.07 30.28
CA ALA A 508 -13.54 -6.01 29.65
C ALA A 508 -13.01 -7.38 29.28
N GLU A 509 -13.15 -8.38 30.15
CA GLU A 509 -12.76 -9.76 29.87
C GLU A 509 -13.57 -10.33 28.70
N GLU A 510 -14.90 -10.15 28.69
CA GLU A 510 -15.79 -10.56 27.62
C GLU A 510 -15.38 -9.89 26.27
N PHE A 511 -15.11 -8.57 26.31
CA PHE A 511 -14.74 -7.80 25.13
C PHE A 511 -13.39 -8.20 24.56
N LEU A 512 -12.41 -8.51 25.40
CA LEU A 512 -11.06 -8.90 25.00
C LEU A 512 -10.95 -10.36 24.55
N ALA A 513 -11.83 -11.24 25.05
CA ALA A 513 -11.84 -12.65 24.68
C ALA A 513 -12.62 -12.93 23.38
N ALA A 514 -13.51 -12.03 22.99
CA ALA A 514 -14.33 -12.20 21.80
C ALA A 514 -13.53 -11.82 20.53
N ASP A 515 -13.94 -12.38 19.38
CA ASP A 515 -13.53 -11.88 18.08
C ASP A 515 -13.80 -10.36 17.97
N PRO A 516 -12.88 -9.55 17.43
CA PRO A 516 -13.01 -8.10 17.44
C PRO A 516 -14.35 -7.57 16.89
N GLY A 517 -14.80 -8.12 15.76
CA GLY A 517 -16.07 -7.73 15.14
C GLY A 517 -17.29 -8.13 15.97
N VAL A 518 -17.23 -9.31 16.59
CA VAL A 518 -18.25 -9.80 17.52
C VAL A 518 -18.30 -8.93 18.78
N ALA A 519 -17.14 -8.56 19.34
CA ALA A 519 -17.03 -7.70 20.52
C ALA A 519 -17.74 -6.36 20.32
N VAL A 520 -17.46 -5.67 19.20
CA VAL A 520 -18.11 -4.39 18.84
C VAL A 520 -19.60 -4.56 18.63
N THR A 521 -20.01 -5.59 17.89
CA THR A 521 -21.43 -5.83 17.59
C THR A 521 -22.23 -6.15 18.84
N THR A 522 -21.70 -6.99 19.72
CA THR A 522 -22.32 -7.34 21.00
C THR A 522 -22.40 -6.13 21.93
N LEU A 523 -21.29 -5.38 22.04
CA LEU A 523 -21.28 -4.16 22.86
C LEU A 523 -22.29 -3.14 22.36
N ARG A 524 -22.34 -2.91 21.04
CA ARG A 524 -23.30 -1.99 20.41
C ARG A 524 -24.75 -2.38 20.67
N ALA A 525 -25.06 -3.66 20.76
CA ALA A 525 -26.40 -4.18 21.08
C ALA A 525 -26.73 -4.18 22.56
N SER A 526 -25.75 -4.01 23.45
CA SER A 526 -25.94 -4.07 24.89
C SER A 526 -26.58 -2.80 25.47
N ASP A 527 -27.27 -2.95 26.61
CA ASP A 527 -27.81 -1.84 27.41
C ASP A 527 -26.79 -1.28 28.41
N ARG A 528 -25.53 -1.71 28.36
CA ARG A 528 -24.43 -1.19 29.19
C ARG A 528 -24.12 0.25 28.81
N ALA A 529 -23.66 1.06 29.76
CA ALA A 529 -23.23 2.44 29.50
C ALA A 529 -22.20 2.57 28.38
N ALA A 530 -21.24 1.62 28.30
CA ALA A 530 -20.26 1.57 27.21
C ALA A 530 -20.92 1.32 25.83
N GLY A 531 -22.00 0.53 25.77
CA GLY A 531 -22.78 0.31 24.56
C GLY A 531 -23.53 1.54 24.10
N GLU A 532 -24.11 2.31 25.03
CA GLU A 532 -24.73 3.59 24.72
C GLU A 532 -23.72 4.61 24.18
N GLN A 533 -22.57 4.72 24.85
CA GLN A 533 -21.47 5.59 24.40
C GLN A 533 -20.93 5.18 23.02
N LEU A 534 -20.79 3.87 22.75
CA LEU A 534 -20.37 3.37 21.43
C LEU A 534 -21.40 3.73 20.35
N ARG A 535 -22.70 3.59 20.63
CA ARG A 535 -23.75 4.01 19.68
C ARG A 535 -23.68 5.51 19.39
N ALA A 536 -23.48 6.34 20.42
CA ALA A 536 -23.33 7.79 20.27
C ALA A 536 -22.06 8.14 19.47
N PHE A 537 -20.93 7.48 19.75
CA PHE A 537 -19.70 7.62 19.01
C PHE A 537 -19.89 7.28 17.52
N LEU A 538 -20.45 6.12 17.22
CA LEU A 538 -20.67 5.68 15.84
C LEU A 538 -21.69 6.56 15.10
N ALA A 539 -22.70 7.09 15.77
CA ALA A 539 -23.67 8.03 15.18
C ALA A 539 -22.98 9.34 14.73
N ARG A 540 -21.96 9.80 15.47
CA ARG A 540 -21.25 11.04 15.17
C ARG A 540 -20.02 10.81 14.27
N HIS A 541 -19.20 9.79 14.57
CA HIS A 541 -17.89 9.56 13.96
C HIS A 541 -17.78 8.26 13.14
N GLY A 542 -18.83 7.49 13.04
CA GLY A 542 -18.81 6.20 12.33
C GLY A 542 -18.49 6.30 10.83
N HIS A 543 -18.58 7.50 10.24
CA HIS A 543 -18.18 7.79 8.87
C HIS A 543 -16.65 7.92 8.69
N ARG A 544 -15.90 8.04 9.81
CA ARG A 544 -14.44 8.12 9.80
C ARG A 544 -13.84 6.72 9.67
N GLY A 545 -12.55 6.63 9.45
CA GLY A 545 -11.83 5.36 9.33
C GLY A 545 -10.48 5.52 8.66
N TYR A 546 -9.82 4.40 8.42
CA TYR A 546 -8.62 4.34 7.60
C TYR A 546 -8.97 4.66 6.15
N ARG A 547 -8.16 5.49 5.47
CA ARG A 547 -8.36 5.90 4.06
C ARG A 547 -9.77 6.48 3.81
N GLU A 548 -10.23 7.35 4.68
CA GLU A 548 -11.60 7.86 4.73
C GLU A 548 -12.10 8.52 3.43
N LEU A 549 -11.20 9.00 2.58
CA LEU A 549 -11.52 9.59 1.26
C LEU A 549 -11.55 8.56 0.12
N CYS A 550 -11.18 7.31 0.36
CA CYS A 550 -11.22 6.24 -0.62
C CYS A 550 -12.63 5.66 -0.73
N MET A 551 -13.12 5.49 -1.97
CA MET A 551 -14.52 5.07 -2.21
C MET A 551 -14.79 3.61 -1.86
N ARG A 552 -13.77 2.75 -1.86
CA ARG A 552 -13.92 1.32 -1.58
C ARG A 552 -13.75 0.97 -0.10
N ASP A 553 -12.79 1.63 0.58
CA ASP A 553 -12.39 1.25 1.94
C ASP A 553 -13.52 1.50 2.94
N PRO A 554 -13.79 0.56 3.87
CA PRO A 554 -14.90 0.70 4.80
C PRO A 554 -14.62 1.78 5.87
N SER A 555 -15.70 2.38 6.39
CA SER A 555 -15.64 3.25 7.54
C SER A 555 -15.79 2.45 8.86
N TRP A 556 -15.54 3.06 10.01
CA TRP A 556 -15.72 2.39 11.31
C TRP A 556 -17.12 1.86 11.55
N ALA A 557 -18.15 2.49 11.00
CA ALA A 557 -19.52 1.99 11.09
C ALA A 557 -19.75 0.73 10.23
N GLU A 558 -18.92 0.53 9.19
CA GLU A 558 -18.97 -0.56 8.22
C GLU A 558 -17.95 -1.66 8.51
N ASP A 559 -16.92 -1.37 9.33
CA ASP A 559 -15.85 -2.30 9.72
C ASP A 559 -15.83 -2.51 11.25
N PRO A 560 -16.75 -3.29 11.80
CA PRO A 560 -16.74 -3.59 13.23
C PRO A 560 -15.50 -4.39 13.65
N GLU A 561 -14.87 -5.14 12.73
CA GLU A 561 -13.66 -5.91 13.01
C GLU A 561 -12.45 -5.00 13.21
N GLY A 562 -12.17 -4.09 12.29
CA GLY A 562 -11.07 -3.14 12.40
C GLY A 562 -11.23 -2.23 13.62
N LEU A 563 -12.44 -1.72 13.85
CA LEU A 563 -12.76 -0.92 15.03
C LEU A 563 -12.57 -1.74 16.32
N GLY A 564 -13.01 -2.99 16.33
CA GLY A 564 -12.90 -3.88 17.50
C GLY A 564 -11.46 -4.21 17.85
N ALA A 565 -10.64 -4.56 16.87
CA ALA A 565 -9.22 -4.84 17.07
C ALA A 565 -8.50 -3.63 17.70
N MET A 566 -8.76 -2.44 17.18
CA MET A 566 -8.22 -1.19 17.68
C MET A 566 -8.68 -0.92 19.13
N MET A 567 -9.97 -1.06 19.41
CA MET A 567 -10.52 -0.85 20.76
C MET A 567 -9.96 -1.88 21.75
N GLN A 568 -9.74 -3.14 21.37
CA GLN A 568 -9.12 -4.14 22.22
C GLN A 568 -7.70 -3.75 22.64
N VAL A 569 -6.90 -3.17 21.73
CA VAL A 569 -5.57 -2.65 22.07
C VAL A 569 -5.67 -1.53 23.11
N MET A 570 -6.60 -0.60 22.92
CA MET A 570 -6.83 0.51 23.87
C MET A 570 -7.34 0.04 25.23
N VAL A 571 -8.25 -0.95 25.28
CA VAL A 571 -8.77 -1.53 26.54
C VAL A 571 -7.66 -2.22 27.32
N ARG A 572 -6.80 -3.02 26.66
CA ARG A 572 -5.61 -3.62 27.29
C ARG A 572 -4.69 -2.56 27.90
N SER A 573 -4.44 -1.48 27.17
CA SER A 573 -3.63 -0.36 27.67
C SER A 573 -4.25 0.32 28.89
N ALA A 574 -5.55 0.57 28.88
CA ALA A 574 -6.26 1.19 29.99
C ALA A 574 -6.25 0.32 31.26
N GLN A 575 -6.36 -1.02 31.13
CA GLN A 575 -6.23 -1.96 32.24
C GLN A 575 -4.82 -1.97 32.82
N ALA A 576 -3.79 -2.04 31.99
CA ALA A 576 -2.39 -2.02 32.42
C ALA A 576 -2.03 -0.74 33.20
N ALA A 577 -2.57 0.42 32.78
CA ALA A 577 -2.41 1.68 33.49
C ALA A 577 -3.14 1.68 34.85
N GLY A 578 -4.33 1.06 34.94
CA GLY A 578 -5.10 0.91 36.18
C GLY A 578 -4.42 0.00 37.21
N ASP A 579 -3.82 -1.10 36.76
CA ASP A 579 -3.09 -2.03 37.63
C ASP A 579 -1.75 -1.44 38.11
N GLY A 580 -1.08 -0.64 37.28
CA GLY A 580 0.12 0.12 37.68
C GLY A 580 -0.14 1.11 38.81
N VAL A 581 -1.28 1.78 38.81
CA VAL A 581 -1.71 2.69 39.90
C VAL A 581 -2.06 1.92 41.17
N ARG A 582 -2.67 0.75 41.08
CA ARG A 582 -2.97 -0.12 42.23
C ARG A 582 -1.69 -0.73 42.85
N ALA A 583 -0.72 -1.13 41.99
CA ALA A 583 0.56 -1.65 42.47
C ALA A 583 1.48 -0.56 43.04
N ALA A 584 1.35 0.69 42.60
CA ALA A 584 2.10 1.82 43.10
C ALA A 584 1.58 2.37 44.44
N GLY A 585 0.34 2.05 44.83
CA GLY A 585 -0.23 2.42 46.16
C GLY A 585 0.48 1.79 47.33
N ASP A 586 1.33 0.79 47.13
CA ASP A 586 2.13 0.10 48.18
C ASP A 586 3.63 0.42 48.11
N ARG A 587 4.10 1.25 47.15
CA ARG A 587 5.49 1.75 47.05
C ARG A 587 5.46 3.25 46.82
N GLY A 588 6.12 4.00 47.65
CA GLY A 588 6.19 5.47 47.55
C GLY A 588 6.54 5.99 46.13
N PRO A 589 6.43 7.30 45.85
CA PRO A 589 6.30 7.85 44.50
C PRO A 589 7.53 7.55 43.63
N GLY A 590 7.34 6.64 42.69
CA GLY A 590 8.21 6.40 41.55
C GLY A 590 7.73 7.23 40.33
N PRO A 591 8.56 7.36 39.28
CA PRO A 591 8.28 8.30 38.20
C PRO A 591 6.95 7.98 37.48
N ALA A 592 6.17 9.02 37.27
CA ALA A 592 4.83 8.98 36.68
C ALA A 592 4.83 8.33 35.30
N SER A 593 3.87 7.42 35.07
CA SER A 593 3.57 6.88 33.75
C SER A 593 3.20 7.98 32.74
N PRO A 594 3.68 7.93 31.49
CA PRO A 594 3.38 8.95 30.49
C PRO A 594 1.96 8.78 29.95
N GLY A 595 1.00 9.37 30.58
CA GLY A 595 -0.41 9.32 30.18
C GLY A 595 -1.36 9.97 31.19
N ALA A 596 -0.88 10.19 32.41
CA ALA A 596 -1.59 10.95 33.43
C ALA A 596 -0.77 12.20 33.79
N GLY A 597 -0.31 12.94 32.82
CA GLY A 597 0.13 14.31 32.96
C GLY A 597 -1.09 15.12 33.35
N SER A 598 -1.34 15.19 34.67
CA SER A 598 -2.13 16.29 35.20
C SER A 598 -1.54 17.58 34.61
N ASN A 599 -2.38 18.44 34.08
CA ASN A 599 -2.06 19.80 33.65
C ASN A 599 -1.44 20.68 34.79
N ALA A 600 -0.81 20.11 35.79
CA ALA A 600 -0.20 20.83 36.91
C ALA A 600 1.16 21.46 36.57
N ASP A 601 1.91 20.89 35.57
CA ASP A 601 3.16 21.53 35.07
C ASP A 601 2.95 22.36 33.78
N ALA A 602 1.75 22.30 33.19
CA ALA A 602 1.37 23.24 32.13
C ALA A 602 1.12 24.67 32.68
N ASP A 603 1.04 24.84 33.97
CA ASP A 603 0.84 26.12 34.64
C ASP A 603 2.15 26.77 35.11
N ALA A 604 3.33 26.17 34.77
CA ALA A 604 4.60 26.85 34.94
C ALA A 604 4.76 27.91 33.84
N GLY A 605 4.03 29.04 34.04
CA GLY A 605 4.40 30.33 33.47
C GLY A 605 4.35 30.39 31.95
N VAL A 606 3.22 30.08 31.30
CA VAL A 606 2.90 30.79 30.08
C VAL A 606 2.62 32.23 30.45
N ASP A 607 3.63 33.10 30.34
CA ASP A 607 3.36 34.53 30.24
C ASP A 607 2.32 34.69 29.13
N GLU A 608 1.05 34.96 29.52
CA GLU A 608 0.01 35.30 28.55
C GLU A 608 0.58 36.34 27.61
N PRO A 609 0.45 36.19 26.29
CA PRO A 609 1.06 37.10 25.35
C PRO A 609 0.68 38.54 25.75
N SER A 610 1.68 39.30 26.20
CA SER A 610 1.51 40.62 26.80
C SER A 610 0.86 41.63 25.87
N SER A 611 0.81 41.32 24.57
CA SER A 611 0.21 42.18 23.54
C SER A 611 -1.20 41.73 23.15
N PRO A 612 -2.24 42.61 23.29
CA PRO A 612 -3.58 42.32 22.80
C PRO A 612 -3.64 41.93 21.31
N ALA A 613 -2.74 42.49 20.51
CA ALA A 613 -2.64 42.17 19.07
C ALA A 613 -2.23 40.72 18.82
N ILE A 614 -1.30 40.17 19.62
CA ILE A 614 -0.89 38.76 19.49
C ILE A 614 -2.00 37.83 19.94
N ARG A 615 -2.71 38.16 21.03
CA ARG A 615 -3.89 37.40 21.45
C ARG A 615 -4.97 37.34 20.37
N LEU A 616 -5.25 38.46 19.71
CA LEU A 616 -6.20 38.50 18.60
C LEU A 616 -5.72 37.65 17.42
N LEU A 617 -4.44 37.73 17.07
CA LEU A 617 -3.84 36.97 15.97
C LEU A 617 -3.82 35.47 16.28
N ALA A 618 -3.50 35.07 17.52
CA ALA A 618 -3.56 33.68 17.95
C ALA A 618 -4.99 33.12 17.87
N ARG A 619 -5.99 33.86 18.36
CA ARG A 619 -7.40 33.46 18.20
C ARG A 619 -7.80 33.29 16.74
N PHE A 620 -7.39 34.22 15.88
CA PHE A 620 -7.66 34.12 14.44
C PHE A 620 -7.02 32.88 13.81
N ALA A 621 -5.78 32.56 14.21
CA ALA A 621 -5.08 31.35 13.74
C ALA A 621 -5.73 30.06 14.27
N GLN A 622 -6.13 30.02 15.55
CA GLN A 622 -6.88 28.92 16.16
C GLN A 622 -8.24 28.68 15.48
N GLU A 623 -9.01 29.76 15.19
CA GLU A 623 -10.25 29.66 14.42
C GLU A 623 -10.00 29.10 12.99
N GLY A 624 -8.88 29.45 12.39
CA GLY A 624 -8.46 28.89 11.11
C GLY A 624 -8.24 27.38 11.20
N ALA A 625 -7.52 26.93 12.23
CA ALA A 625 -7.27 25.51 12.49
C ALA A 625 -8.57 24.72 12.73
N ARG A 626 -9.47 25.24 13.58
CA ARG A 626 -10.80 24.63 13.80
C ARG A 626 -11.59 24.50 12.52
N GLY A 627 -11.67 25.55 11.71
CA GLY A 627 -12.40 25.53 10.44
C GLY A 627 -11.80 24.55 9.42
N ARG A 628 -10.48 24.34 9.45
CA ARG A 628 -9.81 23.34 8.62
C ARG A 628 -10.24 21.92 9.03
N GLU A 629 -10.17 21.61 10.33
CA GLU A 629 -10.54 20.27 10.83
C GLU A 629 -12.04 19.99 10.64
N GLU A 630 -12.88 20.97 10.89
CA GLU A 630 -14.33 20.88 10.66
C GLU A 630 -14.65 20.60 9.18
N THR A 631 -14.00 21.32 8.24
CA THR A 631 -14.25 21.10 6.82
C THR A 631 -13.65 19.78 6.33
N LYS A 632 -12.55 19.29 6.93
CA LYS A 632 -12.02 17.96 6.67
C LYS A 632 -13.01 16.87 7.10
N ALA A 633 -13.62 17.00 8.29
CA ALA A 633 -14.64 16.07 8.75
C ALA A 633 -15.88 16.08 7.83
N LYS A 634 -16.30 17.24 7.34
CA LYS A 634 -17.40 17.36 6.38
C LYS A 634 -17.05 16.73 5.02
N MET A 635 -15.81 16.84 4.59
CA MET A 635 -15.32 16.20 3.36
C MET A 635 -15.37 14.67 3.51
N ALA A 636 -14.91 14.13 4.63
CA ALA A 636 -14.98 12.70 4.93
C ALA A 636 -16.44 12.20 5.02
N LEU A 637 -17.33 12.99 5.64
CA LEU A 637 -18.75 12.67 5.73
C LEU A 637 -19.41 12.57 4.34
N MET A 638 -19.12 13.51 3.44
CA MET A 638 -19.66 13.48 2.08
C MET A 638 -19.05 12.36 1.25
N ALA A 639 -17.74 12.10 1.40
CA ALA A 639 -17.07 10.95 0.77
C ALA A 639 -17.72 9.63 1.21
N HIS A 640 -17.99 9.47 2.52
CA HIS A 640 -18.68 8.29 3.05
C HIS A 640 -20.09 8.13 2.47
N ALA A 641 -20.81 9.21 2.34
CA ALA A 641 -22.16 9.17 1.77
C ALA A 641 -22.14 8.77 0.29
N LEU A 642 -21.19 9.30 -0.51
CA LEU A 642 -20.97 8.89 -1.90
C LEU A 642 -20.53 7.42 -2.00
N LYS A 643 -19.59 6.98 -1.15
CA LYS A 643 -19.14 5.59 -1.04
C LYS A 643 -20.33 4.62 -0.91
N ARG A 644 -21.23 4.92 0.01
CA ARG A 644 -22.45 4.11 0.20
C ARG A 644 -23.34 4.13 -1.04
N GLY A 645 -23.45 5.26 -1.70
CA GLY A 645 -24.23 5.38 -2.92
C GLY A 645 -23.66 4.57 -4.09
N TYR A 646 -22.33 4.59 -4.27
CA TYR A 646 -21.68 3.75 -5.28
C TYR A 646 -21.75 2.26 -4.95
N ARG A 647 -21.66 1.88 -3.67
CA ARG A 647 -21.89 0.48 -3.25
C ARG A 647 -23.30 0.03 -3.59
N HIS A 648 -24.31 0.86 -3.31
CA HIS A 648 -25.69 0.58 -3.72
C HIS A 648 -25.83 0.49 -5.25
N LEU A 649 -25.15 1.35 -6.02
CA LEU A 649 -25.13 1.22 -7.48
C LEU A 649 -24.55 -0.12 -7.92
N GLY A 650 -23.47 -0.58 -7.27
CA GLY A 650 -22.88 -1.90 -7.51
C GLY A 650 -23.85 -3.03 -7.24
N GLU A 651 -24.58 -2.98 -6.12
CA GLU A 651 -25.62 -3.95 -5.75
C GLU A 651 -26.75 -4.00 -6.79
N VAL A 652 -27.24 -2.84 -7.20
CA VAL A 652 -28.30 -2.73 -8.23
C VAL A 652 -27.82 -3.28 -9.58
N LEU A 653 -26.61 -2.95 -10.01
CA LEU A 653 -26.04 -3.44 -11.27
C LEU A 653 -25.76 -4.94 -11.24
N ALA A 654 -25.30 -5.48 -10.10
CA ALA A 654 -25.09 -6.92 -9.94
C ALA A 654 -26.43 -7.67 -9.94
N ALA A 655 -27.44 -7.17 -9.22
CA ALA A 655 -28.79 -7.75 -9.23
C ALA A 655 -29.42 -7.73 -10.62
N ALA A 656 -29.11 -6.72 -11.43
CA ALA A 656 -29.54 -6.63 -12.82
C ALA A 656 -28.72 -7.49 -13.81
N GLY A 657 -27.71 -8.25 -13.32
CA GLY A 657 -26.83 -9.08 -14.12
C GLY A 657 -25.87 -8.30 -15.01
N ARG A 658 -25.66 -7.00 -14.74
CA ARG A 658 -24.73 -6.15 -15.49
C ARG A 658 -23.30 -6.18 -14.94
N LEU A 659 -23.11 -6.50 -13.68
CA LEU A 659 -21.81 -6.75 -13.06
C LEU A 659 -21.78 -8.18 -12.50
N PRO A 660 -20.62 -8.84 -12.51
CA PRO A 660 -20.47 -10.17 -11.90
C PRO A 660 -20.59 -10.14 -10.37
N ASP A 661 -20.18 -9.04 -9.74
CA ASP A 661 -20.31 -8.77 -8.33
C ASP A 661 -20.40 -7.26 -8.05
N ALA A 662 -20.92 -6.89 -6.87
CA ALA A 662 -21.15 -5.49 -6.51
C ALA A 662 -19.85 -4.70 -6.29
N ASP A 663 -18.77 -5.33 -5.79
CA ASP A 663 -17.49 -4.67 -5.46
C ASP A 663 -16.78 -4.18 -6.73
N LEU A 664 -17.05 -4.82 -7.87
CA LEU A 664 -16.44 -4.43 -9.15
C LEU A 664 -16.76 -2.97 -9.55
N VAL A 665 -17.83 -2.36 -9.01
CA VAL A 665 -18.21 -0.96 -9.26
C VAL A 665 -17.06 0.02 -8.95
N PHE A 666 -16.19 -0.31 -8.01
CA PHE A 666 -15.08 0.54 -7.58
C PHE A 666 -13.91 0.57 -8.58
N PHE A 667 -13.85 -0.37 -9.50
CA PHE A 667 -12.76 -0.53 -10.49
C PHE A 667 -13.08 0.08 -11.86
N PHE A 668 -14.17 0.83 -11.92
CA PHE A 668 -14.50 1.70 -13.06
C PHE A 668 -14.29 3.16 -12.66
N ASP A 669 -13.99 4.00 -13.65
CA ASP A 669 -14.15 5.43 -13.46
C ASP A 669 -15.62 5.86 -13.67
N ARG A 670 -15.93 7.15 -13.40
CA ARG A 670 -17.30 7.66 -13.51
C ARG A 670 -17.83 7.62 -14.95
N ALA A 671 -16.99 7.82 -15.96
CA ALA A 671 -17.40 7.80 -17.36
C ALA A 671 -17.72 6.36 -17.81
N GLU A 672 -16.94 5.39 -17.38
CA GLU A 672 -17.20 3.97 -17.62
C GLU A 672 -18.49 3.51 -16.93
N LEU A 673 -18.71 3.93 -15.67
CA LEU A 673 -19.97 3.65 -14.97
C LEU A 673 -21.18 4.22 -15.70
N ALA A 674 -21.09 5.44 -16.24
CA ALA A 674 -22.15 6.02 -17.06
C ALA A 674 -22.44 5.17 -18.31
N ARG A 675 -21.41 4.57 -18.92
CA ARG A 675 -21.58 3.61 -20.04
C ARG A 675 -22.25 2.31 -19.58
N ILE A 676 -21.86 1.77 -18.42
CA ILE A 676 -22.42 0.55 -17.83
C ILE A 676 -23.89 0.74 -17.49
N VAL A 677 -24.27 1.87 -16.92
CA VAL A 677 -25.67 2.22 -16.61
C VAL A 677 -26.50 2.40 -17.88
N GLY A 678 -25.89 2.77 -19.00
CA GLY A 678 -26.50 2.83 -20.30
C GLY A 678 -26.90 1.45 -20.89
N THR A 679 -27.09 1.39 -22.19
CA THR A 679 -27.55 0.17 -22.87
C THR A 679 -26.48 -0.47 -23.77
N GLY A 680 -25.24 -0.02 -23.72
CA GLY A 680 -24.14 -0.48 -24.59
C GLY A 680 -23.56 -1.85 -24.21
N GLU A 681 -22.71 -2.39 -25.08
CA GLU A 681 -21.85 -3.53 -24.78
C GLU A 681 -20.81 -3.13 -23.71
N ILE A 682 -20.57 -4.01 -22.72
CA ILE A 682 -19.76 -3.74 -21.53
C ILE A 682 -18.72 -4.82 -21.23
N GLY A 683 -18.64 -5.87 -22.08
CA GLY A 683 -17.78 -7.03 -21.82
C GLY A 683 -16.32 -6.65 -21.61
N ASP A 684 -15.77 -5.80 -22.47
CA ASP A 684 -14.38 -5.34 -22.39
C ASP A 684 -14.14 -4.51 -21.11
N LEU A 685 -15.11 -3.69 -20.69
CA LEU A 685 -15.02 -2.90 -19.46
C LEU A 685 -14.98 -3.79 -18.22
N ILE A 686 -15.79 -4.85 -18.20
CA ILE A 686 -15.80 -5.79 -17.08
C ILE A 686 -14.45 -6.48 -16.95
N GLN A 687 -13.88 -6.95 -18.07
CA GLN A 687 -12.58 -7.59 -18.08
C GLN A 687 -11.47 -6.63 -17.61
N SER A 688 -11.48 -5.38 -18.09
CA SER A 688 -10.53 -4.36 -17.62
C SER A 688 -10.66 -4.10 -16.12
N ALA A 689 -11.89 -3.96 -15.61
CA ALA A 689 -12.13 -3.74 -14.18
C ALA A 689 -11.67 -4.91 -13.32
N GLN A 690 -11.83 -6.15 -13.77
CA GLN A 690 -11.30 -7.34 -13.08
C GLN A 690 -9.78 -7.30 -13.00
N LYS A 691 -9.09 -7.00 -14.10
CA LYS A 691 -7.64 -6.84 -14.13
C LYS A 691 -7.14 -5.71 -13.22
N ARG A 692 -7.86 -4.58 -13.16
CA ARG A 692 -7.55 -3.46 -12.25
C ARG A 692 -7.73 -3.87 -10.79
N ARG A 693 -8.72 -4.72 -10.48
CA ARG A 693 -8.92 -5.27 -9.13
C ARG A 693 -7.73 -6.13 -8.69
N GLU A 694 -7.24 -6.97 -9.59
CA GLU A 694 -6.03 -7.76 -9.35
C GLU A 694 -4.77 -6.89 -9.22
N ALA A 695 -4.65 -5.86 -10.08
CA ALA A 695 -3.50 -4.94 -10.06
C ALA A 695 -3.41 -4.10 -8.78
N LEU A 696 -4.52 -3.84 -8.08
CA LEU A 696 -4.54 -2.95 -6.91
C LEU A 696 -3.61 -3.44 -5.78
N ALA A 697 -3.53 -4.76 -5.56
CA ALA A 697 -2.65 -5.33 -4.54
C ALA A 697 -1.16 -5.10 -4.87
N PHE A 698 -0.80 -5.18 -6.15
CA PHE A 698 0.55 -4.87 -6.62
C PHE A 698 0.85 -3.37 -6.58
N GLN A 699 -0.14 -2.54 -6.91
CA GLN A 699 0.02 -1.10 -6.80
C GLN A 699 0.25 -0.67 -5.34
N ASP A 700 -0.43 -1.28 -4.38
CA ASP A 700 -0.40 -0.86 -2.97
C ASP A 700 0.98 -1.07 -2.30
N VAL A 701 1.80 -1.97 -2.83
CA VAL A 701 3.18 -2.19 -2.35
C VAL A 701 4.23 -1.29 -3.03
N LEU A 702 3.83 -0.50 -4.03
CA LEU A 702 4.76 0.39 -4.72
C LEU A 702 5.10 1.60 -3.84
N GLU A 703 6.38 1.86 -3.71
CA GLU A 703 6.93 3.05 -3.06
C GLU A 703 7.45 4.04 -4.11
N PHE A 704 7.32 5.33 -3.82
CA PHE A 704 7.75 6.39 -4.74
C PHE A 704 8.67 7.38 -4.03
N PRO A 705 9.56 8.06 -4.77
CA PRO A 705 10.31 9.18 -4.22
C PRO A 705 9.35 10.30 -3.78
N ASP A 706 9.76 11.10 -2.80
CA ASP A 706 9.00 12.26 -2.32
C ASP A 706 8.73 13.29 -3.42
N VAL A 707 9.67 13.40 -4.38
CA VAL A 707 9.58 14.28 -5.55
C VAL A 707 10.03 13.51 -6.80
N SER A 708 9.29 13.67 -7.88
CA SER A 708 9.58 13.08 -9.21
C SER A 708 9.48 14.15 -10.30
N VAL A 709 10.36 14.09 -11.30
CA VAL A 709 10.28 14.91 -12.52
C VAL A 709 9.69 14.05 -13.64
N GLY A 710 8.67 14.55 -14.29
CA GLY A 710 7.90 13.77 -15.26
C GLY A 710 7.00 12.71 -14.59
N ARG A 711 6.75 11.59 -15.26
CA ARG A 711 5.95 10.49 -14.71
C ARG A 711 6.65 9.90 -13.48
N PRO A 712 5.99 9.86 -12.31
CA PRO A 712 6.54 9.19 -11.15
C PRO A 712 6.85 7.71 -11.44
N VAL A 713 8.07 7.30 -11.13
CA VAL A 713 8.52 5.91 -11.27
C VAL A 713 8.68 5.32 -9.88
N PRO A 714 8.12 4.13 -9.61
CA PRO A 714 8.28 3.46 -8.33
C PRO A 714 9.77 3.22 -8.02
N LEU A 715 10.13 3.37 -6.76
CA LEU A 715 11.46 3.02 -6.27
C LEU A 715 11.69 1.51 -6.48
N ILE A 716 12.89 1.16 -6.86
CA ILE A 716 13.39 -0.19 -6.67
C ILE A 716 13.78 -0.28 -5.20
N ALA A 717 13.44 -1.37 -4.51
CA ALA A 717 13.81 -1.54 -3.11
C ALA A 717 15.27 -1.13 -2.91
N ARG A 718 15.50 -0.13 -2.08
CA ARG A 718 16.86 0.29 -1.75
C ARG A 718 17.32 -0.56 -0.58
N PRO A 719 18.55 -1.05 -0.58
CA PRO A 719 19.14 -1.56 0.66
C PRO A 719 19.05 -0.46 1.72
N PRO A 720 18.75 -0.80 2.98
CA PRO A 720 18.64 0.19 4.03
C PRO A 720 19.89 1.06 4.01
N ARG A 721 19.75 2.37 3.85
CA ARG A 721 20.85 3.30 4.05
C ARG A 721 21.13 3.28 5.54
N GLU A 722 22.13 2.54 5.95
CA GLU A 722 22.74 2.76 7.26
C GLU A 722 23.22 4.20 7.28
N ALA A 723 22.54 5.01 8.07
CA ALA A 723 23.07 6.34 8.39
C ALA A 723 24.41 6.12 9.10
N ALA A 724 25.44 6.79 8.66
CA ALA A 724 26.75 6.70 9.26
C ALA A 724 26.61 7.00 10.77
N GLY A 725 26.79 5.97 11.63
CA GLY A 725 26.65 6.09 13.09
C GLY A 725 25.34 5.57 13.71
N GLY A 726 24.48 4.83 12.98
CA GLY A 726 23.26 4.25 13.56
C GLY A 726 22.14 5.26 13.84
N GLU A 727 22.24 6.49 13.34
CA GLU A 727 21.23 7.54 13.50
C GLU A 727 20.37 7.67 12.23
N ILE A 728 19.05 7.67 12.39
CA ILE A 728 18.08 7.99 11.34
C ILE A 728 17.65 9.44 11.54
N ILE A 729 17.87 10.27 10.51
CA ILE A 729 17.57 11.69 10.56
C ILE A 729 16.21 11.92 9.90
N GLY A 730 15.30 12.54 10.63
CA GLY A 730 14.01 13.02 10.16
C GLY A 730 13.82 14.49 10.53
N ARG A 731 12.56 14.87 10.75
CA ARG A 731 12.16 16.20 11.18
C ARG A 731 11.55 16.17 12.56
N PRO A 732 11.89 17.12 13.41
CA PRO A 732 11.24 17.31 14.68
C PRO A 732 9.77 17.73 14.43
N ALA A 733 8.84 16.93 14.94
CA ALA A 733 7.40 17.19 14.78
C ALA A 733 6.70 17.40 16.12
N SER A 734 7.09 16.69 17.17
CA SER A 734 6.65 16.88 18.54
C SER A 734 7.81 16.63 19.51
N ARG A 735 7.90 17.42 20.56
CA ARG A 735 9.03 17.47 21.46
C ARG A 735 9.09 16.29 22.43
N GLY A 736 10.25 16.11 23.00
CA GLY A 736 10.57 15.13 24.01
C GLY A 736 11.52 14.06 23.49
N SER A 737 12.07 13.30 24.42
CA SER A 737 12.93 12.16 24.10
C SER A 737 12.47 10.95 24.89
N VAL A 738 12.39 9.80 24.24
CA VAL A 738 12.00 8.53 24.87
C VAL A 738 12.82 7.39 24.29
N GLU A 739 13.13 6.42 25.16
CA GLU A 739 13.71 5.14 24.73
C GLU A 739 12.64 4.05 24.84
N GLY A 740 12.61 3.17 23.84
CA GLY A 740 11.60 2.11 23.82
C GLY A 740 11.87 1.06 22.76
N VAL A 741 10.97 0.08 22.72
CA VAL A 741 10.99 -0.99 21.73
C VAL A 741 10.18 -0.55 20.51
N VAL A 742 10.70 -0.79 19.33
CA VAL A 742 10.10 -0.47 18.04
C VAL A 742 9.01 -1.49 17.70
N ARG A 743 7.89 -0.97 17.20
CA ARG A 743 6.89 -1.70 16.42
C ARG A 743 6.85 -1.10 15.02
N VAL A 744 7.34 -1.83 14.01
CA VAL A 744 7.16 -1.44 12.61
C VAL A 744 5.78 -1.90 12.16
N ALA A 745 4.96 -0.95 11.73
CA ALA A 745 3.64 -1.21 11.17
C ALA A 745 3.56 -0.55 9.79
N ARG A 746 3.61 -1.34 8.74
CA ARG A 746 3.52 -0.85 7.35
C ARG A 746 2.09 -0.62 6.91
N SER A 747 1.14 -1.22 7.59
CA SER A 747 -0.29 -1.09 7.37
C SER A 747 -1.05 -0.90 8.68
N ILE A 748 -2.30 -0.45 8.60
CA ILE A 748 -3.19 -0.35 9.77
C ILE A 748 -3.49 -1.74 10.38
N VAL A 749 -3.34 -2.80 9.60
CA VAL A 749 -3.50 -4.18 10.10
C VAL A 749 -2.35 -4.54 11.02
N ASP A 750 -1.12 -4.17 10.66
CA ASP A 750 0.07 -4.42 11.49
C ASP A 750 0.01 -3.64 12.82
N ALA A 751 -0.62 -2.45 12.79
CA ALA A 751 -0.80 -1.63 13.99
C ALA A 751 -1.68 -2.31 15.08
N ARG A 752 -2.46 -3.34 14.73
CA ARG A 752 -3.24 -4.16 15.69
C ARG A 752 -2.36 -4.93 16.68
N GLU A 753 -1.09 -5.13 16.32
CA GLU A 753 -0.10 -5.82 17.17
C GLU A 753 0.65 -4.89 18.13
N VAL A 754 0.43 -3.57 18.04
CA VAL A 754 1.08 -2.58 18.90
C VAL A 754 0.80 -2.86 20.37
N GLN A 755 1.86 -2.85 21.18
CA GLN A 755 1.75 -3.02 22.62
C GLN A 755 1.89 -1.68 23.35
N PRO A 756 1.29 -1.53 24.54
CA PRO A 756 1.41 -0.30 25.33
C PRO A 756 2.86 0.09 25.58
N GLY A 757 3.20 1.34 25.26
CA GLY A 757 4.56 1.88 25.48
C GLY A 757 5.56 1.60 24.37
N GLU A 758 5.19 0.88 23.31
CA GLU A 758 6.06 0.71 22.13
C GLU A 758 6.23 2.02 21.34
N ILE A 759 7.28 2.11 20.57
CA ILE A 759 7.54 3.18 19.60
C ILE A 759 6.99 2.73 18.26
N LEU A 760 5.98 3.43 17.76
CA LEU A 760 5.37 3.12 16.47
C LEU A 760 6.22 3.70 15.33
N VAL A 761 6.63 2.85 14.39
CA VAL A 761 7.32 3.23 13.16
C VAL A 761 6.43 2.85 11.98
N ALA A 762 5.99 3.84 11.20
CA ALA A 762 5.06 3.65 10.10
C ALA A 762 5.48 4.43 8.85
N PRO A 763 5.10 4.00 7.63
CA PRO A 763 5.36 4.78 6.42
C PRO A 763 4.70 6.16 6.47
N VAL A 764 3.44 6.19 6.88
CA VAL A 764 2.60 7.38 7.02
C VAL A 764 1.43 7.05 7.95
N THR A 765 0.87 8.06 8.59
CA THR A 765 -0.33 7.88 9.43
C THR A 765 -1.47 8.79 8.99
N ASP A 766 -2.69 8.29 9.06
CA ASP A 766 -3.93 9.04 8.84
C ASP A 766 -4.86 8.99 10.06
N VAL A 767 -6.10 9.44 9.91
CA VAL A 767 -7.08 9.49 10.99
C VAL A 767 -7.37 8.11 11.59
N GLY A 768 -7.29 7.04 10.80
CA GLY A 768 -7.48 5.68 11.27
C GLY A 768 -6.43 5.22 12.28
N TRP A 769 -5.23 5.79 12.25
CA TRP A 769 -4.14 5.49 13.19
C TRP A 769 -4.26 6.24 14.51
N THR A 770 -5.05 7.31 14.55
CA THR A 770 -5.10 8.23 15.70
C THR A 770 -5.34 7.53 17.04
N PRO A 771 -6.20 6.53 17.15
CA PRO A 771 -6.42 5.84 18.43
C PRO A 771 -5.19 5.14 18.99
N TYR A 772 -4.27 4.67 18.14
CA TYR A 772 -3.02 4.04 18.61
C TYR A 772 -2.09 5.03 19.29
N PHE A 773 -2.21 6.33 19.03
CA PHE A 773 -1.39 7.35 19.66
C PHE A 773 -1.65 7.48 21.18
N THR A 774 -2.76 6.97 21.67
CA THR A 774 -3.03 6.88 23.11
C THR A 774 -2.28 5.73 23.79
N VAL A 775 -1.68 4.83 23.04
CA VAL A 775 -1.08 3.58 23.51
C VAL A 775 0.44 3.61 23.39
N ILE A 776 0.98 4.29 22.38
CA ILE A 776 2.42 4.33 22.06
C ILE A 776 3.18 5.35 22.91
N SER A 777 4.51 5.20 22.96
CA SER A 777 5.41 6.13 23.66
C SER A 777 6.03 7.18 22.74
N ALA A 778 6.16 6.90 21.43
CA ALA A 778 6.60 7.84 20.41
C ALA A 778 6.12 7.42 19.03
N LEU A 779 6.15 8.37 18.08
CA LEU A 779 5.82 8.14 16.67
C LEU A 779 7.02 8.49 15.78
N VAL A 780 7.30 7.59 14.83
CA VAL A 780 8.28 7.82 13.75
C VAL A 780 7.61 7.52 12.42
N THR A 781 7.71 8.43 11.43
CA THR A 781 7.14 8.19 10.10
C THR A 781 8.13 8.50 8.99
N ASP A 782 8.07 7.72 7.90
CA ASP A 782 8.91 7.95 6.72
C ASP A 782 8.45 9.16 5.92
N ILE A 783 7.15 9.34 5.78
CA ILE A 783 6.52 10.47 5.11
C ILE A 783 5.81 11.33 6.16
N GLY A 784 5.94 12.63 6.06
CA GLY A 784 5.22 13.55 6.92
C GLY A 784 5.87 14.93 6.97
N SER A 785 5.11 15.90 7.46
CA SER A 785 5.56 17.27 7.70
C SER A 785 5.20 17.70 9.13
N SER A 786 5.71 18.84 9.55
CA SER A 786 5.33 19.38 10.86
C SER A 786 3.85 19.73 11.01
N VAL A 787 3.10 19.71 9.91
CA VAL A 787 1.65 19.94 9.86
C VAL A 787 0.87 18.70 9.41
N SER A 788 1.53 17.55 9.29
CA SER A 788 0.90 16.25 9.00
C SER A 788 -0.06 15.86 10.12
N HIS A 789 -0.99 14.97 9.81
CA HIS A 789 -1.98 14.49 10.79
C HIS A 789 -1.28 13.87 12.01
N GLY A 790 -0.33 12.95 11.77
CA GLY A 790 0.42 12.32 12.85
C GLY A 790 1.21 13.31 13.71
N ALA A 791 1.83 14.32 13.07
CA ALA A 791 2.57 15.37 13.78
C ALA A 791 1.66 16.25 14.65
N VAL A 792 0.47 16.60 14.16
CA VAL A 792 -0.50 17.40 14.91
C VAL A 792 -1.00 16.63 16.11
N VAL A 793 -1.45 15.40 15.92
CA VAL A 793 -1.97 14.56 17.00
C VAL A 793 -0.88 14.22 18.02
N ALA A 794 0.35 13.87 17.58
CA ALA A 794 1.46 13.61 18.49
C ALA A 794 1.75 14.81 19.41
N ARG A 795 1.66 16.05 18.90
CA ARG A 795 1.80 17.26 19.72
C ARG A 795 0.66 17.44 20.72
N GLU A 796 -0.57 17.11 20.33
CA GLU A 796 -1.74 17.20 21.23
C GLU A 796 -1.60 16.22 22.40
N TYR A 797 -1.00 15.04 22.16
CA TYR A 797 -0.76 14.03 23.19
C TYR A 797 0.60 14.16 23.91
N GLY A 798 1.43 15.12 23.49
CA GLY A 798 2.77 15.27 24.07
C GLY A 798 3.70 14.10 23.76
N LEU A 799 3.45 13.33 22.68
CA LEU A 799 4.29 12.22 22.24
C LEU A 799 5.49 12.75 21.48
N PRO A 800 6.72 12.32 21.80
CA PRO A 800 7.87 12.56 20.94
C PRO A 800 7.58 12.07 19.52
N CYS A 801 7.86 12.91 18.51
CA CYS A 801 7.54 12.56 17.14
C CYS A 801 8.60 13.04 16.16
N VAL A 802 9.07 12.11 15.32
CA VAL A 802 10.00 12.37 14.22
C VAL A 802 9.33 11.94 12.92
N VAL A 803 9.18 12.87 11.98
CA VAL A 803 8.56 12.61 10.68
C VAL A 803 9.56 12.81 9.54
N ASN A 804 9.20 12.35 8.34
CA ASN A 804 10.01 12.47 7.14
C ASN A 804 11.41 11.84 7.29
N THR A 805 11.46 10.67 7.87
CA THR A 805 12.69 9.89 8.02
C THR A 805 13.12 9.21 6.73
N ILE A 806 12.18 9.03 5.80
CA ILE A 806 12.35 8.41 4.47
C ILE A 806 12.64 6.90 4.54
N VAL A 807 13.35 6.44 5.57
CA VAL A 807 13.92 5.08 5.62
C VAL A 807 13.66 4.33 6.95
N ALA A 808 12.93 4.91 7.89
CA ALA A 808 12.79 4.30 9.22
C ALA A 808 12.12 2.92 9.16
N THR A 809 11.07 2.75 8.36
CA THR A 809 10.38 1.46 8.20
C THR A 809 11.22 0.40 7.48
N GLN A 810 12.25 0.78 6.76
CA GLN A 810 13.18 -0.12 6.07
C GLN A 810 14.40 -0.45 6.94
N THR A 811 14.83 0.51 7.78
CA THR A 811 16.05 0.39 8.60
C THR A 811 15.77 -0.27 9.94
N LEU A 812 14.61 0.02 10.56
CA LEU A 812 14.23 -0.51 11.85
C LEU A 812 13.38 -1.78 11.71
N ARG A 813 13.54 -2.67 12.68
CA ARG A 813 12.75 -3.91 12.79
C ARG A 813 11.94 -3.89 14.10
N THR A 814 10.80 -4.57 14.09
CA THR A 814 10.05 -4.81 15.31
C THR A 814 10.92 -5.54 16.32
N GLY A 815 10.99 -5.00 17.54
CA GLY A 815 11.84 -5.49 18.62
C GLY A 815 13.14 -4.72 18.79
N ASP A 816 13.57 -3.88 17.86
CA ASP A 816 14.73 -3.01 18.01
C ASP A 816 14.53 -2.05 19.21
N ARG A 817 15.61 -1.73 19.93
CA ARG A 817 15.56 -0.68 20.93
C ARG A 817 16.12 0.61 20.34
N VAL A 818 15.36 1.70 20.44
CA VAL A 818 15.76 3.00 19.90
C VAL A 818 15.51 4.11 20.91
N ARG A 819 16.23 5.22 20.71
CA ARG A 819 15.91 6.52 21.30
C ARG A 819 15.31 7.40 20.22
N VAL A 820 14.13 7.93 20.46
CA VAL A 820 13.49 8.94 19.61
C VAL A 820 13.69 10.30 20.27
N ASP A 821 14.39 11.19 19.58
CA ASP A 821 14.62 12.58 19.99
C ASP A 821 13.76 13.50 19.12
N GLY A 822 12.57 13.81 19.58
CA GLY A 822 11.61 14.69 18.90
C GLY A 822 12.01 16.16 18.92
N ASP A 823 12.99 16.58 19.74
CA ASP A 823 13.53 17.95 19.72
C ASP A 823 14.55 18.13 18.59
N ARG A 824 15.35 17.10 18.31
CA ARG A 824 16.40 17.11 17.27
C ARG A 824 15.92 16.51 15.94
N GLY A 825 14.82 15.73 15.95
CA GLY A 825 14.36 14.99 14.80
C GLY A 825 15.26 13.79 14.45
N VAL A 826 15.76 13.09 15.45
CA VAL A 826 16.72 11.99 15.29
C VAL A 826 16.20 10.74 16.00
N VAL A 827 16.37 9.59 15.34
CA VAL A 827 16.12 8.28 15.92
C VAL A 827 17.45 7.53 15.96
N THR A 828 17.89 7.13 17.14
CA THR A 828 19.17 6.44 17.36
C THR A 828 18.90 5.01 17.79
N ARG A 829 19.47 4.03 17.08
CA ARG A 829 19.43 2.63 17.49
C ARG A 829 20.33 2.47 18.73
N LEU A 830 19.80 1.80 19.75
CA LEU A 830 20.53 1.48 20.96
C LEU A 830 21.05 0.04 20.84
N ASP A 831 22.36 -0.16 21.08
CA ASP A 831 22.95 -1.49 21.07
C ASP A 831 22.22 -2.37 22.10
N GLN A 832 21.99 -3.63 21.73
CA GLN A 832 21.51 -4.62 22.71
C GLN A 832 22.66 -4.94 23.65
N ASP A 833 22.57 -4.53 24.92
CA ASP A 833 23.46 -4.95 26.00
C ASP A 833 23.29 -6.46 26.30
#